data_3abad3661aa76f3d9c9e9db1740c38d2
#
_entry.id   3abad3661aa76f3d9c9e9db1740c38d2
#
_cell.length_a   1.000
_cell.length_b   1.000
_cell.length_c   1.000
_cell.angle_alpha   90.00
_cell.angle_beta   90.00
_cell.angle_gamma   90.00
#
_symmetry.space_group_name_H-M   'P 1'
#
loop_
_entity.id
_entity.type
_entity.pdbx_description
1 polymer ?
#
loop_
_entity_poly.entity_id
_entity_poly.type
_entity_poly.pdbx_seq_one_letter_code
_entity_poly.pdbx_strand_id
1 'polypeptide(L)'
;MSKCVHGVTALLAVAGLATGVWGSGGGVLEVSTIDDIPASAEVLPDAQQFGFAACWDPNFPPSPEVQAAMTQAMQQALQFNANVRWTIAGSNGDPINLTWSFVPDGLNIPSGIGEAAAASSLFTRMDTLFGAANRATWIAQFEACFARWGALTGVNYTRVTSGTNPWDDGAAWGSGNGTARGHVRISMKNIDGGNGILAYNAFPQGGDMVLDASENWASSSGTYRFLRNTIMHEHGHGLGFAHTCPGNSTKLMEPLLATAFDGPQQDEIRGGHFFYGDILEPNATAAAATDLGALTPGVTQTIGTTPAPAPANTATLSLSDNGDVDYYKFSVDAPRLVDVTITPIGSSYLDLDQNGDGSCQTTGTNINTVAVSDLVLQLQTSNGGVTWISQDATAAGLAETVNDVLVSPNGFFVVRVSQNGAPAAPQTQLYRLAIKAETTNLTVTASDGAFNDRVAVTWTAVPNTTAYRIIRNTSNTQLGGSIIYEGPNGSFDDVTAVPGTTYFYFVRVQQSGSIAFRDLSLTGESGFRSVAPVAPIANAGPDQNVNDNDGNLVETVTLNGSLSTDADGTITNYRWNEGATILAQGASPTANVNLSAGLHTITLTVTDNSTLTGTDTVLVDVNRRPAANAGADQTVTDTDNSGTESVTLNGSASTDADGTIANYRWNEGATVLAQGASVTANVAFAVGVHTVTLTTTDNDGATSSDTVQITVNAPPPPSCSWQLDGCFADYNNDGGIDGDDVIGFFEAWDVGGECGDVDSSGGVDGDDVIAFFEAWDTNGAGQPGC
;
A
#
# COMPACT_ATOMS: atom_id res chain seq x y z
N MET A 1 -0.96 29.46 37.52
CA MET A 1 -0.33 28.67 38.57
C MET A 1 -0.97 29.05 39.88
N SER A 2 -1.48 28.07 40.57
CA SER A 2 -2.06 28.26 41.88
C SER A 2 -1.00 28.73 42.85
N LYS A 3 -1.25 29.77 43.60
CA LYS A 3 -0.40 30.16 44.69
C LYS A 3 -0.92 29.46 45.94
N CYS A 4 -0.22 28.44 46.35
CA CYS A 4 -0.61 27.69 47.53
C CYS A 4 0.31 28.02 48.69
N VAL A 5 -0.25 28.00 49.86
CA VAL A 5 0.48 28.23 51.11
C VAL A 5 0.91 26.89 51.69
N HIS A 6 2.19 26.77 52.01
CA HIS A 6 2.80 25.53 52.49
C HIS A 6 3.72 25.85 53.67
N GLY A 7 3.66 25.04 54.67
CA GLY A 7 4.63 25.06 55.74
C GLY A 7 5.94 24.37 55.31
N VAL A 8 6.95 25.10 54.96
CA VAL A 8 8.30 24.57 54.74
C VAL A 8 9.24 25.15 55.78
N THR A 9 9.89 24.30 56.52
CA THR A 9 11.01 24.74 57.35
C THR A 9 12.22 24.90 56.44
N ALA A 10 12.55 26.14 56.11
CA ALA A 10 13.71 26.43 55.31
C ALA A 10 15.01 26.06 56.02
N LEU A 11 15.87 25.36 55.34
CA LEU A 11 17.23 25.11 55.71
C LEU A 11 18.00 26.46 55.76
N LEU A 12 18.33 27.01 56.91
CA LEU A 12 19.26 28.09 57.00
C LEU A 12 20.67 27.53 56.99
N ALA A 13 21.27 27.49 55.83
CA ALA A 13 22.70 27.31 55.71
C ALA A 13 23.41 28.53 56.20
N VAL A 14 24.39 28.30 57.08
CA VAL A 14 25.31 29.23 57.68
C VAL A 14 25.79 30.27 56.66
N ALA A 15 25.37 31.54 56.84
CA ALA A 15 26.00 32.68 56.23
C ALA A 15 27.17 33.10 57.11
N GLY A 16 28.36 32.68 56.75
CA GLY A 16 29.62 33.27 57.31
C GLY A 16 29.73 34.71 56.84
N LEU A 17 29.87 35.61 57.76
CA LEU A 17 30.18 37.01 57.52
C LEU A 17 31.46 37.14 56.66
N ALA A 18 31.35 37.70 55.51
CA ALA A 18 32.44 38.33 54.80
C ALA A 18 31.99 39.72 54.35
N THR A 19 32.46 40.75 55.10
CA THR A 19 32.41 42.12 54.64
C THR A 19 33.45 42.33 53.56
N GLY A 20 33.00 42.55 52.33
CA GLY A 20 33.90 42.82 51.19
C GLY A 20 33.27 43.81 50.20
N VAL A 21 33.98 44.85 49.97
CA VAL A 21 33.80 46.06 49.20
C VAL A 21 33.28 45.81 47.77
N TRP A 22 32.37 46.65 47.32
CA TRP A 22 31.89 46.73 45.95
C TRP A 22 32.98 47.09 44.91
N GLY A 23 33.18 46.24 43.91
CA GLY A 23 33.95 46.55 42.74
C GLY A 23 33.19 46.07 41.50
N SER A 24 32.96 46.96 40.54
CA SER A 24 32.24 46.74 39.28
C SER A 24 33.08 45.88 38.33
N GLY A 25 32.52 44.75 37.89
CA GLY A 25 33.14 43.98 36.79
C GLY A 25 32.35 42.68 36.55
N GLY A 26 31.77 42.58 35.37
CA GLY A 26 31.01 41.38 34.98
C GLY A 26 31.92 40.16 34.84
N GLY A 27 31.55 39.07 35.47
CA GLY A 27 32.16 37.76 35.34
C GLY A 27 31.17 36.69 35.70
N VAL A 28 30.91 35.77 34.79
CA VAL A 28 30.12 34.56 34.99
C VAL A 28 30.88 33.69 35.99
N LEU A 29 30.25 33.31 37.09
CA LEU A 29 30.78 32.32 38.03
C LEU A 29 30.30 30.93 37.56
N GLU A 30 31.22 30.14 37.02
CA GLU A 30 31.05 28.69 36.93
C GLU A 30 31.09 28.10 38.35
N VAL A 31 30.05 27.33 38.69
CA VAL A 31 30.05 26.53 39.93
C VAL A 31 30.63 25.15 39.56
N SER A 32 31.85 24.92 39.99
CA SER A 32 32.48 23.59 39.92
C SER A 32 31.97 22.71 41.07
N THR A 33 31.56 21.50 40.71
CA THR A 33 31.37 20.25 41.46
C THR A 33 31.10 20.27 42.98
N ILE A 34 30.11 19.45 43.37
CA ILE A 34 29.55 19.17 44.70
C ILE A 34 30.53 18.39 45.64
N ASP A 35 31.83 18.45 45.47
CA ASP A 35 32.78 17.63 46.23
C ASP A 35 33.36 18.31 47.48
N ASP A 36 32.94 19.53 47.83
CA ASP A 36 33.51 20.30 48.97
C ASP A 36 32.56 20.47 50.17
N ILE A 37 31.68 19.49 50.45
CA ILE A 37 30.90 19.50 51.69
C ILE A 37 31.65 18.64 52.74
N PRO A 38 32.11 19.23 53.89
CA PRO A 38 32.78 18.46 54.91
C PRO A 38 31.85 17.45 55.59
N ALA A 39 32.34 16.24 55.79
CA ALA A 39 31.64 15.05 56.31
C ALA A 39 31.22 15.16 57.81
N SER A 40 30.96 16.35 58.32
CA SER A 40 30.57 16.55 59.70
C SER A 40 29.30 17.39 59.89
N ALA A 41 28.41 17.46 58.90
CA ALA A 41 27.10 18.05 59.15
C ALA A 41 26.25 17.04 59.93
N GLU A 42 25.84 17.44 61.16
CA GLU A 42 24.88 16.67 61.95
C GLU A 42 23.61 16.44 61.16
N VAL A 43 23.21 15.17 61.02
CA VAL A 43 21.95 14.77 60.39
C VAL A 43 20.81 15.21 61.30
N LEU A 44 20.11 16.27 60.94
CA LEU A 44 18.87 16.66 61.62
C LEU A 44 17.82 15.53 61.45
N PRO A 45 16.93 15.29 62.42
CA PRO A 45 15.87 14.29 62.33
C PRO A 45 14.98 14.58 61.14
N ASP A 46 14.62 13.54 60.40
CA ASP A 46 13.85 13.59 59.12
C ASP A 46 12.62 14.53 59.15
N ALA A 47 11.92 14.59 60.30
CA ALA A 47 10.69 15.38 60.43
C ALA A 47 10.90 16.91 60.42
N GLN A 48 12.14 17.41 60.51
CA GLN A 48 12.42 18.85 60.48
C GLN A 48 12.96 19.35 59.13
N GLN A 49 13.20 18.47 58.20
CA GLN A 49 13.77 18.85 56.90
C GLN A 49 12.72 19.13 55.80
N PHE A 50 11.49 18.64 55.95
CA PHE A 50 10.47 18.73 54.94
C PHE A 50 9.23 19.45 55.47
N GLY A 51 8.63 20.32 54.66
CA GLY A 51 7.34 20.93 54.96
C GLY A 51 6.22 19.91 54.99
N PHE A 52 5.14 20.20 55.68
CA PHE A 52 3.94 19.41 55.75
C PHE A 52 2.74 20.22 55.24
N ALA A 53 1.77 19.54 54.64
CA ALA A 53 0.46 20.10 54.36
C ALA A 53 -0.63 19.17 54.94
N ALA A 54 -1.80 19.69 55.21
CA ALA A 54 -2.88 18.98 55.88
C ALA A 54 -4.24 19.35 55.31
N CYS A 55 -5.20 18.41 55.37
CA CYS A 55 -6.60 18.65 55.02
C CYS A 55 -7.54 18.60 56.25
N TRP A 56 -8.70 19.21 56.11
CA TRP A 56 -9.71 19.33 57.17
C TRP A 56 -11.03 18.69 56.78
N ASP A 57 -11.79 18.31 57.83
CA ASP A 57 -13.22 17.98 57.67
C ASP A 57 -14.00 19.22 57.23
N PRO A 58 -14.76 19.17 56.13
CA PRO A 58 -15.47 20.33 55.60
C PRO A 58 -16.54 20.88 56.58
N ASN A 59 -16.95 20.11 57.60
CA ASN A 59 -17.93 20.52 58.60
C ASN A 59 -17.32 21.10 59.88
N PHE A 60 -16.01 20.94 60.06
CA PHE A 60 -15.29 21.29 61.29
C PHE A 60 -13.94 21.95 60.97
N PRO A 61 -13.93 23.27 60.74
CA PRO A 61 -12.67 24.00 60.54
C PRO A 61 -11.81 23.92 61.80
N PRO A 62 -10.43 23.94 61.66
CA PRO A 62 -9.52 23.81 62.76
C PRO A 62 -9.71 24.91 63.80
N SER A 63 -9.34 24.62 65.06
CA SER A 63 -9.39 25.65 66.15
C SER A 63 -8.46 26.81 65.85
N PRO A 64 -8.72 28.01 66.42
CA PRO A 64 -7.87 29.17 66.23
C PRO A 64 -6.40 28.94 66.63
N GLU A 65 -6.15 28.08 67.64
CA GLU A 65 -4.81 27.71 68.08
C GLU A 65 -4.07 26.85 67.08
N VAL A 66 -4.78 25.87 66.50
CA VAL A 66 -4.25 25.03 65.42
C VAL A 66 -4.04 25.86 64.17
N GLN A 67 -5.01 26.73 63.79
CA GLN A 67 -4.86 27.68 62.69
C GLN A 67 -3.63 28.57 62.87
N ALA A 68 -3.38 29.12 64.13
CA ALA A 68 -2.24 29.94 64.40
C ALA A 68 -0.90 29.18 64.30
N ALA A 69 -0.86 27.94 64.83
CA ALA A 69 0.31 27.05 64.69
C ALA A 69 0.64 26.70 63.26
N MET A 70 -0.40 26.41 62.50
CA MET A 70 -0.28 26.10 61.05
C MET A 70 0.10 27.36 60.27
N THR A 71 -0.48 28.52 60.56
CA THR A 71 -0.10 29.79 59.96
C THR A 71 1.38 30.11 60.21
N GLN A 72 1.89 29.81 61.37
CA GLN A 72 3.33 29.98 61.69
C GLN A 72 4.20 28.98 60.91
N ALA A 73 3.78 27.73 60.78
CA ALA A 73 4.46 26.72 59.94
C ALA A 73 4.37 27.10 58.45
N MET A 74 3.21 27.60 58.03
CA MET A 74 2.95 28.04 56.67
C MET A 74 3.63 29.36 56.28
N GLN A 75 3.80 30.32 57.20
CA GLN A 75 4.53 31.57 56.93
C GLN A 75 6.02 31.34 56.64
N GLN A 76 6.58 30.25 57.08
CA GLN A 76 7.93 29.84 56.70
C GLN A 76 7.99 29.21 55.33
N ALA A 77 6.83 28.86 54.74
CA ALA A 77 6.66 28.13 53.49
C ALA A 77 6.31 29.02 52.29
N LEU A 78 6.27 30.33 52.44
CA LEU A 78 5.73 31.28 51.43
C LEU A 78 6.54 31.44 50.13
N GLN A 79 7.49 30.57 49.85
CA GLN A 79 8.16 30.55 48.55
C GLN A 79 8.16 29.14 47.98
N PHE A 80 7.01 28.75 47.48
CA PHE A 80 6.93 27.49 46.76
C PHE A 80 7.46 27.65 45.32
N ASN A 81 8.63 27.09 45.11
CA ASN A 81 9.22 26.97 43.80
C ASN A 81 8.64 25.71 43.10
N ALA A 82 8.29 25.76 41.84
CA ALA A 82 7.74 24.66 41.01
C ALA A 82 8.69 23.43 40.90
N ASN A 83 9.64 23.26 41.77
CA ASN A 83 10.70 22.25 41.74
C ASN A 83 10.61 21.22 42.88
N VAL A 84 9.47 21.08 43.55
CA VAL A 84 9.32 20.08 44.60
C VAL A 84 8.72 18.82 44.02
N ARG A 85 9.55 18.03 43.39
CA ARG A 85 9.24 16.65 43.00
C ARG A 85 10.21 15.70 43.70
N TRP A 86 9.91 14.40 43.67
CA TRP A 86 10.88 13.38 44.05
C TRP A 86 12.10 13.43 43.10
N THR A 87 13.28 13.56 43.67
CA THR A 87 14.55 13.69 42.93
C THR A 87 15.27 12.35 42.74
N ILE A 88 14.56 11.21 42.94
CA ILE A 88 15.13 9.86 42.86
C ILE A 88 15.71 9.59 41.48
N ALA A 89 15.10 10.12 40.43
CA ALA A 89 15.61 10.12 39.07
C ALA A 89 14.85 11.14 38.21
N GLY A 90 15.52 11.68 37.17
CA GLY A 90 14.91 12.44 36.07
C GLY A 90 14.57 13.91 36.39
N SER A 91 14.01 14.52 35.36
CA SER A 91 13.51 15.91 35.33
C SER A 91 11.98 15.93 35.44
N ASN A 92 11.37 17.13 35.43
CA ASN A 92 9.92 17.24 35.30
C ASN A 92 9.47 16.54 34.01
N GLY A 93 8.36 15.78 34.10
CA GLY A 93 7.86 14.96 33.02
C GLY A 93 8.40 13.51 32.98
N ASP A 94 9.52 13.23 33.69
CA ASP A 94 10.08 11.88 33.72
C ASP A 94 9.37 10.98 34.73
N PRO A 95 8.99 9.74 34.37
CA PRO A 95 8.38 8.76 35.27
C PRO A 95 9.30 8.37 36.44
N ILE A 96 8.69 8.01 37.56
CA ILE A 96 9.43 7.52 38.72
C ILE A 96 8.83 6.26 39.35
N ASN A 97 9.66 5.54 40.10
CA ASN A 97 9.24 4.41 40.92
C ASN A 97 9.26 4.82 42.40
N LEU A 98 8.10 4.84 43.03
CA LEU A 98 7.97 5.07 44.47
C LEU A 98 7.57 3.79 45.17
N THR A 99 8.13 3.61 46.38
CA THR A 99 7.68 2.59 47.30
C THR A 99 6.87 3.20 48.44
N TRP A 100 5.88 2.48 48.93
CA TRP A 100 5.10 2.88 50.07
C TRP A 100 4.95 1.74 51.08
N SER A 101 4.73 2.08 52.32
CA SER A 101 4.63 1.12 53.41
C SER A 101 3.78 1.66 54.56
N PHE A 102 3.36 0.74 55.43
CA PHE A 102 2.75 1.10 56.70
C PHE A 102 3.80 1.06 57.80
N VAL A 103 3.69 2.00 58.70
CA VAL A 103 4.49 2.05 59.93
C VAL A 103 3.95 1.04 60.95
N PRO A 104 4.80 0.27 61.66
CA PRO A 104 4.36 -0.61 62.73
C PRO A 104 3.63 0.14 63.84
N ASP A 105 2.59 -0.48 64.39
CA ASP A 105 1.99 0.06 65.65
C ASP A 105 3.01 0.11 66.80
N GLY A 106 2.92 1.10 67.63
CA GLY A 106 3.80 1.32 68.74
C GLY A 106 5.08 2.09 68.40
N LEU A 107 5.41 2.30 67.09
CA LEU A 107 6.53 3.15 66.71
C LEU A 107 6.20 4.62 67.02
N ASN A 108 7.09 5.34 67.72
CA ASN A 108 6.88 6.73 68.02
C ASN A 108 7.03 7.63 66.80
N ILE A 109 5.98 8.37 66.47
CA ILE A 109 5.91 9.33 65.38
C ILE A 109 6.13 10.75 65.96
N PRO A 110 7.13 11.48 65.47
CA PRO A 110 7.40 12.83 65.95
C PRO A 110 6.26 13.80 65.60
N SER A 111 6.29 15.00 66.15
CA SER A 111 5.42 16.11 65.70
C SER A 111 5.72 16.48 64.25
N GLY A 112 4.69 16.71 63.46
CA GLY A 112 4.81 17.22 62.09
C GLY A 112 4.30 18.65 61.94
N ILE A 113 3.15 18.94 62.56
CA ILE A 113 2.45 20.23 62.40
C ILE A 113 2.14 20.91 63.74
N GLY A 114 2.86 20.53 64.80
CA GLY A 114 2.73 21.13 66.17
C GLY A 114 2.05 20.22 67.15
N GLU A 115 1.46 19.11 66.78
CA GLU A 115 0.85 18.08 67.63
C GLU A 115 1.91 17.29 68.44
N ALA A 116 1.51 16.62 69.47
CA ALA A 116 2.47 15.86 70.31
C ALA A 116 3.01 14.62 69.56
N ALA A 117 4.27 14.28 69.80
CA ALA A 117 4.81 12.99 69.38
C ALA A 117 4.05 11.87 70.11
N ALA A 118 3.67 10.82 69.34
CA ALA A 118 2.90 9.68 69.86
C ALA A 118 3.21 8.43 69.14
N ALA A 119 2.90 7.26 69.71
CA ALA A 119 3.06 5.98 69.06
C ALA A 119 2.00 5.80 67.92
N SER A 120 2.43 5.25 66.80
CA SER A 120 1.51 4.84 65.74
C SER A 120 0.50 3.81 66.27
N SER A 121 -0.75 3.98 65.88
CA SER A 121 -1.86 3.09 66.25
C SER A 121 -2.67 2.65 64.98
N LEU A 122 -2.08 2.71 63.82
CA LEU A 122 -2.74 2.51 62.52
C LEU A 122 -3.51 1.19 62.47
N PHE A 123 -2.83 0.08 62.71
CA PHE A 123 -3.44 -1.25 62.63
C PHE A 123 -4.50 -1.44 63.72
N THR A 124 -4.18 -1.10 64.93
CA THR A 124 -5.13 -1.19 66.07
C THR A 124 -6.39 -0.36 65.83
N ARG A 125 -6.26 0.85 65.30
CA ARG A 125 -7.36 1.74 65.04
C ARG A 125 -8.23 1.30 63.87
N MET A 126 -7.60 0.97 62.76
CA MET A 126 -8.30 0.52 61.56
C MET A 126 -8.99 -0.82 61.78
N ASP A 127 -8.34 -1.76 62.46
CA ASP A 127 -8.96 -3.03 62.83
C ASP A 127 -10.16 -2.84 63.80
N THR A 128 -10.13 -1.85 64.64
CA THR A 128 -11.26 -1.50 65.51
C THR A 128 -12.41 -0.97 64.72
N LEU A 129 -12.17 -0.11 63.72
CA LEU A 129 -13.23 0.53 62.91
C LEU A 129 -13.81 -0.41 61.85
N PHE A 130 -12.98 -1.21 61.23
CA PHE A 130 -13.41 -2.12 60.13
C PHE A 130 -13.74 -3.54 60.64
N GLY A 131 -13.29 -3.89 61.87
CA GLY A 131 -13.29 -5.25 62.39
C GLY A 131 -11.96 -5.98 62.02
N ALA A 132 -11.35 -6.61 63.05
CA ALA A 132 -10.02 -7.24 62.88
C ALA A 132 -9.95 -8.29 61.76
N ALA A 133 -11.04 -8.99 61.44
CA ALA A 133 -11.11 -9.94 60.33
C ALA A 133 -11.06 -9.24 58.94
N ASN A 134 -11.27 -7.93 58.88
CA ASN A 134 -11.40 -7.15 57.62
C ASN A 134 -10.14 -6.30 57.38
N ARG A 135 -8.99 -6.64 57.95
CA ARG A 135 -7.72 -5.94 57.72
C ARG A 135 -7.40 -5.78 56.24
N ALA A 136 -7.55 -6.85 55.48
CA ALA A 136 -7.32 -6.81 54.02
C ALA A 136 -8.26 -5.80 53.32
N THR A 137 -9.48 -5.59 53.81
CA THR A 137 -10.47 -4.68 53.21
C THR A 137 -10.02 -3.22 53.33
N TRP A 138 -9.56 -2.76 54.50
CA TRP A 138 -9.08 -1.40 54.65
C TRP A 138 -7.72 -1.19 53.99
N ILE A 139 -6.79 -2.18 54.03
CA ILE A 139 -5.53 -2.13 53.29
C ILE A 139 -5.78 -1.96 51.79
N ALA A 140 -6.76 -2.68 51.23
CA ALA A 140 -7.14 -2.54 49.81
C ALA A 140 -7.59 -1.11 49.43
N GLN A 141 -8.08 -0.28 50.42
CA GLN A 141 -8.39 1.13 50.12
C GLN A 141 -7.12 1.93 49.88
N PHE A 142 -6.06 1.72 50.64
CA PHE A 142 -4.75 2.36 50.43
C PHE A 142 -4.16 1.89 49.10
N GLU A 143 -4.14 0.59 48.84
CA GLU A 143 -3.67 0.02 47.55
C GLU A 143 -4.40 0.64 46.37
N ALA A 144 -5.73 0.81 46.45
CA ALA A 144 -6.52 1.47 45.44
C ALA A 144 -6.16 2.94 45.22
N CYS A 145 -5.79 3.67 46.32
CA CYS A 145 -5.36 5.07 46.21
C CYS A 145 -4.03 5.22 45.45
N PHE A 146 -3.02 4.43 45.80
CA PHE A 146 -1.74 4.44 45.07
C PHE A 146 -1.89 3.93 43.65
N ALA A 147 -2.66 2.86 43.45
CA ALA A 147 -3.00 2.36 42.10
C ALA A 147 -3.71 3.43 41.25
N ARG A 148 -4.59 4.24 41.88
CA ARG A 148 -5.28 5.34 41.19
C ARG A 148 -4.33 6.42 40.70
N TRP A 149 -3.41 6.86 41.56
CA TRP A 149 -2.36 7.81 41.19
C TRP A 149 -1.46 7.22 40.08
N GLY A 150 -1.02 5.97 40.22
CA GLY A 150 -0.21 5.30 39.22
C GLY A 150 -0.93 5.11 37.88
N ALA A 151 -2.23 4.91 37.90
CA ALA A 151 -3.04 4.81 36.65
C ALA A 151 -3.26 6.16 35.96
N LEU A 152 -2.98 7.26 36.62
CA LEU A 152 -3.21 8.61 36.11
C LEU A 152 -1.93 9.41 35.87
N THR A 153 -0.78 8.91 36.29
CA THR A 153 0.50 9.64 36.23
C THR A 153 1.64 8.66 35.93
N GLY A 154 2.81 9.18 35.56
CA GLY A 154 4.04 8.39 35.39
C GLY A 154 4.66 7.83 36.68
N VAL A 155 3.89 7.76 37.78
CA VAL A 155 4.40 7.21 39.05
C VAL A 155 4.05 5.74 39.20
N ASN A 156 5.05 4.88 39.29
CA ASN A 156 4.87 3.47 39.57
C ASN A 156 5.04 3.19 41.08
N TYR A 157 4.07 2.49 41.66
CA TYR A 157 4.07 2.22 43.10
C TYR A 157 4.33 0.75 43.40
N THR A 158 5.17 0.52 44.40
CA THR A 158 5.40 -0.81 44.99
C THR A 158 5.26 -0.73 46.50
N ARG A 159 4.39 -1.59 47.08
CA ARG A 159 4.27 -1.71 48.53
C ARG A 159 5.45 -2.48 49.10
N VAL A 160 6.05 -1.96 50.15
CA VAL A 160 7.10 -2.63 50.92
C VAL A 160 6.53 -3.16 52.22
N THR A 161 6.90 -4.39 52.59
CA THR A 161 6.57 -5.04 53.84
C THR A 161 7.83 -5.64 54.46
N SER A 162 7.87 -5.84 55.76
CA SER A 162 8.96 -6.59 56.36
C SER A 162 8.91 -8.07 55.96
N GLY A 163 10.05 -8.72 55.88
CA GLY A 163 10.08 -10.15 55.53
C GLY A 163 9.44 -11.07 56.58
N THR A 164 9.12 -10.54 57.74
CA THR A 164 8.51 -11.27 58.85
C THR A 164 7.08 -10.85 59.16
N ASN A 165 6.65 -9.68 58.70
CA ASN A 165 5.28 -9.18 58.83
C ASN A 165 4.74 -8.72 57.45
N PRO A 166 3.68 -9.32 56.90
CA PRO A 166 3.12 -8.93 55.59
C PRO A 166 2.36 -7.61 55.59
N TRP A 167 2.23 -6.96 56.77
CA TRP A 167 1.38 -5.79 56.91
C TRP A 167 2.15 -4.47 57.00
N ASP A 168 3.26 -4.42 57.70
CA ASP A 168 4.08 -3.22 57.90
C ASP A 168 5.53 -3.39 57.44
N ASP A 169 6.32 -2.32 57.45
CA ASP A 169 7.71 -2.33 56.99
C ASP A 169 8.73 -2.80 58.07
N GLY A 170 8.32 -2.87 59.32
CA GLY A 170 9.17 -3.26 60.43
C GLY A 170 10.33 -2.30 60.71
N ALA A 171 10.41 -1.16 60.02
CA ALA A 171 11.55 -0.25 60.12
C ALA A 171 11.40 0.78 61.24
N ALA A 172 12.52 1.18 61.82
CA ALA A 172 12.54 2.27 62.81
C ALA A 172 12.20 3.61 62.16
N TRP A 173 11.69 4.59 62.91
CA TRP A 173 11.52 5.95 62.44
C TRP A 173 12.88 6.56 62.07
N GLY A 174 12.93 7.35 61.00
CA GLY A 174 14.18 7.92 60.51
C GLY A 174 15.10 6.97 59.77
N SER A 175 14.69 5.72 59.54
CA SER A 175 15.43 4.81 58.65
C SER A 175 15.43 5.39 57.22
N GLY A 176 16.57 5.30 56.53
CA GLY A 176 16.66 5.79 55.14
C GLY A 176 15.68 5.13 54.18
N ASN A 177 15.24 5.84 53.16
CA ASN A 177 14.40 5.34 52.13
C ASN A 177 15.06 4.18 51.36
N GLY A 178 14.30 3.19 50.94
CA GLY A 178 14.84 2.07 50.17
C GLY A 178 14.10 0.75 50.37
N THR A 179 14.82 -0.36 50.32
CA THR A 179 14.23 -1.71 50.35
C THR A 179 13.63 -2.11 51.73
N ALA A 180 14.00 -1.41 52.83
CA ALA A 180 13.52 -1.71 54.17
C ALA A 180 12.31 -0.86 54.60
N ARG A 181 12.11 0.30 54.00
CA ARG A 181 10.92 1.15 54.21
C ARG A 181 10.49 1.77 52.90
N GLY A 182 9.20 2.14 52.79
CA GLY A 182 8.71 2.90 51.67
C GLY A 182 9.27 4.31 51.61
N HIS A 183 9.30 4.92 50.42
CA HIS A 183 9.50 6.36 50.24
C HIS A 183 8.36 7.14 50.92
N VAL A 184 7.16 6.62 50.87
CA VAL A 184 5.97 7.11 51.55
C VAL A 184 5.61 6.14 52.67
N ARG A 185 5.67 6.58 53.90
CA ARG A 185 5.28 5.80 55.06
C ARG A 185 3.97 6.32 55.63
N ILE A 186 3.07 5.43 55.95
CA ILE A 186 1.73 5.76 56.43
C ILE A 186 1.64 5.33 57.89
N SER A 187 1.32 6.27 58.73
CA SER A 187 1.16 6.11 60.18
C SER A 187 -0.17 6.71 60.64
N MET A 188 -0.48 6.54 61.90
CA MET A 188 -1.69 7.11 62.52
C MET A 188 -1.44 7.39 64.00
N LYS A 189 -1.77 8.59 64.43
CA LYS A 189 -1.77 9.02 65.85
C LYS A 189 -2.84 10.10 66.04
N ASN A 190 -3.15 10.47 67.26
CA ASN A 190 -4.03 11.61 67.50
C ASN A 190 -3.29 12.90 67.07
N ILE A 191 -4.00 13.70 66.25
CA ILE A 191 -3.53 15.01 65.78
C ILE A 191 -4.18 16.10 66.64
N ASP A 192 -5.46 16.39 66.46
CA ASP A 192 -6.19 17.44 67.19
C ASP A 192 -7.55 16.94 67.74
N GLY A 193 -7.88 15.67 67.55
CA GLY A 193 -9.13 15.09 67.98
C GLY A 193 -10.15 14.97 66.83
N GLY A 194 -11.25 14.28 67.10
CA GLY A 194 -12.28 14.04 66.05
C GLY A 194 -12.86 15.32 65.48
N ASN A 195 -12.97 15.41 64.18
CA ASN A 195 -13.47 16.57 63.42
C ASN A 195 -12.51 17.77 63.49
N GLY A 196 -11.50 17.73 62.74
CA GLY A 196 -10.47 18.79 62.63
C GLY A 196 -9.55 18.47 61.46
N ILE A 197 -8.25 18.38 61.75
CA ILE A 197 -7.24 17.95 60.79
C ILE A 197 -7.38 16.44 60.60
N LEU A 198 -7.71 16.02 59.40
CA LEU A 198 -7.89 14.61 59.05
C LEU A 198 -6.55 13.87 58.93
N ALA A 199 -5.61 14.50 58.31
CA ALA A 199 -4.29 13.95 58.07
C ALA A 199 -3.30 15.07 57.70
N TYR A 200 -2.00 14.73 57.63
CA TYR A 200 -0.99 15.54 56.97
C TYR A 200 0.05 14.66 56.27
N ASN A 201 0.73 15.22 55.28
CA ASN A 201 1.81 14.55 54.54
C ASN A 201 3.04 15.45 54.38
N ALA A 202 4.22 14.87 54.50
CA ALA A 202 5.46 15.54 54.15
C ALA A 202 5.61 15.67 52.66
N PHE A 203 6.13 16.79 52.16
CA PHE A 203 6.44 16.99 50.75
C PHE A 203 7.52 16.01 50.25
N PRO A 204 7.76 15.92 48.93
CA PRO A 204 8.77 15.05 48.34
C PRO A 204 10.13 15.12 49.01
N GLN A 205 10.80 14.01 49.04
CA GLN A 205 11.94 13.53 49.81
C GLN A 205 11.57 13.13 51.27
N GLY A 206 10.51 13.66 51.85
CA GLY A 206 9.92 13.18 53.09
C GLY A 206 8.87 12.13 52.88
N GLY A 207 7.77 12.50 52.28
CA GLY A 207 6.67 11.64 51.83
C GLY A 207 5.85 10.95 52.93
N ASP A 208 6.22 11.07 54.18
CA ASP A 208 5.57 10.38 55.29
C ASP A 208 4.18 10.99 55.60
N MET A 209 3.17 10.13 55.69
CA MET A 209 1.76 10.47 55.92
C MET A 209 1.33 10.09 57.31
N VAL A 210 0.62 10.97 57.96
CA VAL A 210 0.03 10.73 59.28
C VAL A 210 -1.46 11.02 59.27
N LEU A 211 -2.28 10.01 59.60
CA LEU A 211 -3.73 10.14 59.71
C LEU A 211 -4.11 10.39 61.17
N ASP A 212 -5.21 11.13 61.41
CA ASP A 212 -5.75 11.30 62.75
C ASP A 212 -6.44 10.02 63.23
N ALA A 213 -5.97 9.47 64.34
CA ALA A 213 -6.55 8.31 64.98
C ALA A 213 -7.95 8.58 65.60
N SER A 214 -8.33 9.82 65.77
CA SER A 214 -9.61 10.20 66.33
C SER A 214 -10.77 10.08 65.34
N GLU A 215 -10.48 10.05 64.03
CA GLU A 215 -11.46 10.05 62.97
C GLU A 215 -12.15 8.70 62.76
N ASN A 216 -13.35 8.76 62.18
CA ASN A 216 -14.08 7.57 61.77
C ASN A 216 -13.82 7.17 60.30
N TRP A 217 -12.71 6.56 60.07
CA TRP A 217 -12.25 6.12 58.75
C TRP A 217 -13.15 5.07 58.07
N ALA A 218 -14.02 4.42 58.86
CA ALA A 218 -15.01 3.49 58.31
C ALA A 218 -16.31 4.18 57.90
N SER A 219 -16.40 5.51 57.99
CA SER A 219 -17.54 6.30 57.50
C SER A 219 -17.70 6.11 55.98
N SER A 220 -18.89 6.32 55.45
CA SER A 220 -19.21 6.11 54.03
C SER A 220 -18.98 4.64 53.57
N SER A 221 -19.36 3.69 54.40
CA SER A 221 -19.24 2.27 54.12
C SER A 221 -19.84 1.92 52.73
N GLY A 222 -19.07 1.11 51.95
CA GLY A 222 -19.42 0.78 50.57
C GLY A 222 -18.63 1.61 49.52
N THR A 223 -18.39 2.91 49.79
CA THR A 223 -17.53 3.74 48.90
C THR A 223 -16.19 4.07 49.49
N TYR A 224 -16.11 4.21 50.82
CA TYR A 224 -14.93 4.66 51.57
C TYR A 224 -14.29 5.93 51.04
N ARG A 225 -15.06 6.82 50.40
CA ARG A 225 -14.51 8.03 49.76
C ARG A 225 -13.88 9.00 50.74
N PHE A 226 -14.41 9.07 51.98
CA PHE A 226 -13.82 9.88 53.02
C PHE A 226 -12.36 9.45 53.26
N LEU A 227 -12.12 8.17 53.52
CA LEU A 227 -10.78 7.61 53.68
C LEU A 227 -9.93 7.76 52.44
N ARG A 228 -10.45 7.33 51.27
CA ARG A 228 -9.67 7.32 50.03
C ARG A 228 -9.27 8.71 49.57
N ASN A 229 -10.20 9.67 49.57
CA ASN A 229 -9.88 11.02 49.14
C ASN A 229 -8.91 11.72 50.12
N THR A 230 -9.01 11.44 51.45
CA THR A 230 -7.98 11.90 52.40
C THR A 230 -6.61 11.33 52.05
N ILE A 231 -6.48 10.03 51.86
CA ILE A 231 -5.21 9.38 51.46
C ILE A 231 -4.67 9.97 50.15
N MET A 232 -5.53 10.11 49.12
CA MET A 232 -5.10 10.61 47.82
C MET A 232 -4.77 12.10 47.86
N HIS A 233 -5.45 12.90 48.67
CA HIS A 233 -5.15 14.32 48.94
C HIS A 233 -3.78 14.45 49.57
N GLU A 234 -3.57 13.77 50.72
CA GLU A 234 -2.32 13.82 51.44
C GLU A 234 -1.16 13.31 50.59
N HIS A 235 -1.38 12.22 49.85
CA HIS A 235 -0.37 11.72 48.91
C HIS A 235 -0.10 12.73 47.77
N GLY A 236 -1.09 13.54 47.36
CA GLY A 236 -0.89 14.67 46.45
C GLY A 236 0.19 15.64 46.98
N HIS A 237 0.15 15.96 48.27
CA HIS A 237 1.24 16.71 48.91
C HIS A 237 2.55 15.94 48.86
N GLY A 238 2.51 14.63 49.14
CA GLY A 238 3.65 13.72 48.98
C GLY A 238 4.22 13.62 47.57
N LEU A 239 3.43 13.99 46.55
CA LEU A 239 3.88 14.14 45.18
C LEU A 239 4.36 15.56 44.83
N GLY A 240 4.21 16.51 45.73
CA GLY A 240 4.66 17.88 45.56
C GLY A 240 3.56 18.90 45.24
N PHE A 241 2.29 18.50 45.33
CA PHE A 241 1.18 19.41 45.04
C PHE A 241 0.83 20.27 46.24
N ALA A 242 0.51 21.48 45.93
CA ALA A 242 -0.06 22.42 46.83
C ALA A 242 -1.58 22.38 46.83
N HIS A 243 -2.24 23.00 47.80
CA HIS A 243 -3.67 23.22 47.72
C HIS A 243 -4.05 24.05 46.50
N THR A 244 -5.18 23.72 45.89
CA THR A 244 -5.86 24.55 44.92
C THR A 244 -7.13 25.12 45.55
N CYS A 245 -7.46 26.37 45.24
CA CYS A 245 -8.59 27.04 45.85
C CYS A 245 -9.65 27.50 44.83
N PRO A 246 -10.36 26.63 44.12
CA PRO A 246 -11.54 27.03 43.38
C PRO A 246 -12.73 27.30 44.28
N GLY A 247 -12.69 26.87 45.55
CA GLY A 247 -13.71 27.10 46.57
C GLY A 247 -15.08 26.48 46.29
N ASN A 248 -15.11 25.43 45.43
CA ASN A 248 -16.36 24.84 44.95
C ASN A 248 -16.43 23.31 45.12
N SER A 249 -15.51 22.71 45.85
CA SER A 249 -15.41 21.27 46.13
C SER A 249 -15.32 20.39 44.90
N THR A 250 -14.63 20.85 43.84
CA THR A 250 -14.44 20.14 42.59
C THR A 250 -13.06 19.56 42.38
N LYS A 251 -12.10 19.90 43.27
CA LYS A 251 -10.72 19.45 43.19
C LYS A 251 -10.38 18.60 44.41
N LEU A 252 -9.48 17.62 44.21
CA LEU A 252 -8.99 16.79 45.33
C LEU A 252 -8.12 17.60 46.30
N MET A 253 -7.26 18.47 45.76
CA MET A 253 -6.30 19.27 46.52
C MET A 253 -6.89 20.58 47.07
N GLU A 254 -8.24 20.70 47.19
CA GLU A 254 -8.84 21.80 47.94
C GLU A 254 -8.55 21.62 49.43
N PRO A 255 -8.34 22.71 50.21
CA PRO A 255 -8.04 22.60 51.63
C PRO A 255 -9.08 21.84 52.45
N LEU A 256 -10.33 21.90 52.05
CA LEU A 256 -11.45 21.14 52.61
C LEU A 256 -11.72 19.89 51.79
N LEU A 257 -11.76 18.74 52.42
CA LEU A 257 -11.93 17.46 51.76
C LEU A 257 -13.27 17.37 51.01
N ALA A 258 -13.21 17.11 49.72
CA ALA A 258 -14.36 16.84 48.87
C ALA A 258 -14.61 15.33 48.74
N THR A 259 -15.85 14.89 48.91
CA THR A 259 -16.27 13.46 48.78
C THR A 259 -17.30 13.24 47.69
N ALA A 260 -17.59 14.25 46.87
CA ALA A 260 -18.54 14.16 45.75
C ALA A 260 -18.03 13.30 44.59
N PHE A 261 -16.74 13.20 44.45
CA PHE A 261 -16.00 12.42 43.46
C PHE A 261 -15.01 11.44 44.13
N ASP A 262 -14.24 10.69 43.36
CA ASP A 262 -13.33 9.67 43.86
C ASP A 262 -11.91 9.87 43.25
N GLY A 263 -11.01 10.48 44.05
CA GLY A 263 -9.61 10.67 43.69
C GLY A 263 -9.28 11.89 42.84
N PRO A 264 -8.06 11.92 42.25
CA PRO A 264 -7.54 13.04 41.50
C PRO A 264 -8.47 13.47 40.36
N GLN A 265 -8.65 14.78 40.28
CA GLN A 265 -9.40 15.42 39.20
C GLN A 265 -8.43 15.97 38.17
N GLN A 266 -8.92 16.66 37.17
CA GLN A 266 -8.13 17.10 36.02
C GLN A 266 -6.91 17.94 36.40
N ASP A 267 -7.01 18.79 37.40
CA ASP A 267 -5.92 19.69 37.77
C ASP A 267 -4.77 18.94 38.49
N GLU A 268 -5.13 18.01 39.38
CA GLU A 268 -4.16 17.14 40.04
C GLU A 268 -3.48 16.19 39.03
N ILE A 269 -4.22 15.73 38.04
CA ILE A 269 -3.64 14.93 36.94
C ILE A 269 -2.63 15.78 36.16
N ARG A 270 -2.97 17.04 35.83
CA ARG A 270 -2.03 17.97 35.20
C ARG A 270 -0.76 18.18 36.02
N GLY A 271 -0.92 18.41 37.33
CA GLY A 271 0.21 18.53 38.24
C GLY A 271 1.06 17.25 38.26
N GLY A 272 0.41 16.08 38.29
CA GLY A 272 1.08 14.78 38.23
C GLY A 272 1.88 14.59 36.96
N HIS A 273 1.32 14.94 35.83
CA HIS A 273 2.01 14.88 34.56
C HIS A 273 3.14 15.89 34.46
N PHE A 274 2.96 17.09 34.97
CA PHE A 274 4.03 18.09 35.01
C PHE A 274 5.28 17.58 35.74
N PHE A 275 5.09 16.89 36.85
CA PHE A 275 6.21 16.37 37.62
C PHE A 275 6.75 15.03 37.14
N TYR A 276 5.86 14.14 36.69
CA TYR A 276 6.17 12.72 36.51
C TYR A 276 5.76 12.15 35.15
N GLY A 277 5.31 12.98 34.23
CA GLY A 277 4.81 12.53 32.91
C GLY A 277 3.49 11.78 33.00
N ASP A 278 2.99 11.36 31.86
CA ASP A 278 1.86 10.45 31.80
C ASP A 278 2.31 8.96 31.81
N ILE A 279 1.36 8.04 31.80
CA ILE A 279 1.66 6.60 31.91
C ILE A 279 2.34 6.00 30.68
N LEU A 280 2.41 6.73 29.57
CA LEU A 280 3.02 6.28 28.31
C LEU A 280 4.47 6.74 28.18
N GLU A 281 4.95 7.53 29.15
CA GLU A 281 6.35 7.98 29.20
C GLU A 281 7.33 6.82 29.54
N PRO A 282 8.57 6.85 28.98
CA PRO A 282 9.11 7.85 28.06
C PRO A 282 8.78 7.55 26.60
N ASN A 283 8.18 8.50 25.88
CA ASN A 283 7.87 8.39 24.46
C ASN A 283 8.36 9.61 23.64
N ALA A 284 9.29 10.38 24.20
CA ALA A 284 9.80 11.65 23.65
C ALA A 284 10.67 11.51 22.38
N THR A 285 10.80 10.34 21.81
CA THR A 285 11.52 10.10 20.56
C THR A 285 10.81 9.09 19.68
N ALA A 286 11.00 9.16 18.35
CA ALA A 286 10.42 8.18 17.43
C ALA A 286 10.87 6.72 17.72
N ALA A 287 12.06 6.53 18.29
CA ALA A 287 12.56 5.22 18.70
C ALA A 287 11.84 4.68 19.96
N ALA A 288 11.45 5.57 20.85
CA ALA A 288 10.70 5.25 22.07
C ALA A 288 9.18 5.38 21.90
N ALA A 289 8.70 5.63 20.68
CA ALA A 289 7.29 5.85 20.38
C ALA A 289 6.40 4.76 20.96
N THR A 290 5.33 5.18 21.63
CA THR A 290 4.29 4.27 22.14
C THR A 290 3.64 3.52 21.00
N ASP A 291 3.61 2.19 21.08
CA ASP A 291 3.10 1.33 20.02
C ASP A 291 1.58 1.14 20.13
N LEU A 292 0.85 1.70 19.18
CA LEU A 292 -0.61 1.57 19.07
C LEU A 292 -1.04 0.31 18.32
N GLY A 293 -0.08 -0.42 17.73
CA GLY A 293 -0.32 -1.62 16.95
C GLY A 293 -0.87 -1.35 15.55
N ALA A 294 -1.54 -2.36 14.99
CA ALA A 294 -2.21 -2.26 13.71
C ALA A 294 -3.60 -1.64 13.86
N LEU A 295 -3.88 -0.60 13.09
CA LEU A 295 -5.22 0.02 13.11
C LEU A 295 -6.24 -0.90 12.46
N THR A 296 -7.38 -1.09 13.13
CA THR A 296 -8.53 -1.79 12.55
C THR A 296 -9.32 -0.83 11.66
N PRO A 297 -9.46 -1.10 10.34
CA PRO A 297 -10.18 -0.20 9.45
C PRO A 297 -11.61 0.09 9.91
N GLY A 298 -11.99 1.36 9.86
CA GLY A 298 -13.29 1.86 10.29
C GLY A 298 -13.46 2.05 11.81
N VAL A 299 -12.48 1.61 12.61
CA VAL A 299 -12.48 1.78 14.06
C VAL A 299 -11.61 2.96 14.45
N THR A 300 -12.18 3.91 15.19
CA THR A 300 -11.40 4.98 15.80
C THR A 300 -10.74 4.47 17.07
N GLN A 301 -9.43 4.42 17.09
CA GLN A 301 -8.67 4.19 18.31
C GLN A 301 -8.47 5.54 19.01
N THR A 302 -8.89 5.62 20.27
CA THR A 302 -8.78 6.84 21.06
C THR A 302 -7.92 6.58 22.28
N ILE A 303 -6.94 7.43 22.53
CA ILE A 303 -6.03 7.41 23.68
C ILE A 303 -6.09 8.76 24.37
N GLY A 304 -6.07 8.75 25.69
CA GLY A 304 -6.27 9.96 26.46
C GLY A 304 -7.74 10.38 26.45
N THR A 305 -8.50 9.95 27.44
CA THR A 305 -9.89 10.39 27.62
C THR A 305 -9.96 11.47 28.68
N THR A 306 -11.04 12.23 28.65
CA THR A 306 -11.35 13.20 29.71
C THR A 306 -11.29 12.50 31.07
N PRO A 307 -10.56 13.02 32.05
CA PRO A 307 -10.62 12.49 33.40
C PRO A 307 -12.05 12.65 33.91
N ALA A 308 -12.79 11.56 33.90
CA ALA A 308 -14.13 11.54 34.46
C ALA A 308 -14.05 11.20 35.97
N PRO A 309 -15.02 11.64 36.77
CA PRO A 309 -15.16 11.12 38.11
C PRO A 309 -15.56 9.65 38.04
N ALA A 310 -14.58 8.76 38.02
CA ALA A 310 -14.64 7.29 38.03
C ALA A 310 -15.56 6.57 37.00
N PRO A 311 -15.28 5.30 36.71
CA PRO A 311 -14.07 4.52 36.95
C PRO A 311 -13.36 4.28 35.64
N ALA A 312 -12.62 5.14 35.13
CA ALA A 312 -12.05 4.85 33.84
C ALA A 312 -10.55 4.65 33.91
N ASN A 313 -10.13 3.52 33.52
CA ASN A 313 -8.83 3.12 33.05
C ASN A 313 -8.41 3.92 31.79
N THR A 314 -8.44 5.23 31.83
CA THR A 314 -8.12 6.04 30.68
C THR A 314 -6.92 6.87 31.01
N ALA A 315 -5.81 6.42 30.45
CA ALA A 315 -4.59 7.19 30.43
C ALA A 315 -4.88 8.56 29.80
N THR A 316 -4.70 9.61 30.57
CA THR A 316 -4.71 10.97 30.05
C THR A 316 -3.33 11.22 29.46
N LEU A 317 -3.25 11.79 28.26
CA LEU A 317 -2.00 12.17 27.61
C LEU A 317 -1.66 13.61 27.95
N SER A 318 -0.37 13.95 27.94
CA SER A 318 0.07 15.32 28.22
C SER A 318 1.35 15.68 27.50
N LEU A 319 1.49 16.95 27.17
CA LEU A 319 2.79 17.57 27.04
C LEU A 319 3.14 18.21 28.41
N SER A 320 4.12 17.66 29.10
CA SER A 320 4.40 17.95 30.50
C SER A 320 5.16 19.24 30.71
N ASP A 321 5.94 19.70 29.72
CA ASP A 321 6.63 20.98 29.71
C ASP A 321 6.86 21.52 28.29
N ASN A 322 7.60 22.64 28.19
CA ASN A 322 7.84 23.34 26.91
C ASN A 322 8.76 22.59 25.94
N GLY A 323 9.42 21.55 26.36
CA GLY A 323 10.33 20.74 25.53
C GLY A 323 9.80 19.37 25.24
N ASP A 324 8.69 19.01 25.83
CA ASP A 324 8.08 17.71 25.74
C ASP A 324 7.47 17.44 24.35
N VAL A 325 7.63 16.22 23.88
CA VAL A 325 7.20 15.79 22.56
C VAL A 325 6.82 14.32 22.62
N ASP A 326 5.58 14.02 22.34
CA ASP A 326 5.08 12.66 22.32
C ASP A 326 5.14 12.02 20.95
N TYR A 327 5.56 10.75 20.91
CA TYR A 327 5.56 9.94 19.71
C TYR A 327 4.71 8.68 19.88
N TYR A 328 3.84 8.45 18.92
CA TYR A 328 2.98 7.25 18.80
C TYR A 328 3.22 6.58 17.46
N LYS A 329 3.46 5.28 17.45
CA LYS A 329 3.64 4.52 16.21
C LYS A 329 2.47 3.58 15.98
N PHE A 330 2.12 3.40 14.71
CA PHE A 330 1.05 2.51 14.27
C PHE A 330 1.38 1.88 12.93
N SER A 331 0.62 0.87 12.55
CA SER A 331 0.69 0.26 11.22
C SER A 331 -0.71 0.10 10.62
N VAL A 332 -0.76 -0.16 9.31
CA VAL A 332 -1.98 -0.48 8.57
C VAL A 332 -1.80 -1.79 7.81
N ASP A 333 -2.89 -2.49 7.55
CA ASP A 333 -2.93 -3.78 6.85
C ASP A 333 -2.74 -3.67 5.34
N ALA A 334 -3.17 -2.56 4.77
CA ALA A 334 -3.12 -2.22 3.34
C ALA A 334 -2.91 -0.70 3.19
N PRO A 335 -2.68 -0.16 1.99
CA PRO A 335 -2.75 1.29 1.78
C PRO A 335 -4.12 1.81 2.24
N ARG A 336 -4.12 2.73 3.20
CA ARG A 336 -5.32 3.30 3.85
C ARG A 336 -5.23 4.81 3.91
N LEU A 337 -6.37 5.45 3.84
CA LEU A 337 -6.51 6.83 4.29
C LEU A 337 -6.62 6.83 5.81
N VAL A 338 -5.87 7.69 6.46
CA VAL A 338 -5.81 7.76 7.92
C VAL A 338 -6.13 9.18 8.36
N ASP A 339 -7.03 9.28 9.33
CA ASP A 339 -7.37 10.50 10.04
C ASP A 339 -6.70 10.49 11.41
N VAL A 340 -6.10 11.60 11.77
CA VAL A 340 -5.49 11.79 13.10
C VAL A 340 -5.97 13.10 13.65
N THR A 341 -6.49 13.07 14.88
CA THR A 341 -6.94 14.27 15.59
C THR A 341 -6.31 14.29 16.99
N ILE A 342 -5.72 15.41 17.34
CA ILE A 342 -5.37 15.71 18.73
C ILE A 342 -6.33 16.78 19.25
N THR A 343 -6.86 16.56 20.44
CA THR A 343 -7.84 17.45 21.05
C THR A 343 -7.36 17.86 22.44
N PRO A 344 -7.10 19.14 22.70
CA PRO A 344 -6.81 19.61 24.03
C PRO A 344 -7.93 19.27 25.00
N ILE A 345 -7.56 18.85 26.21
CA ILE A 345 -8.49 18.52 27.28
C ILE A 345 -8.27 19.51 28.42
N GLY A 346 -9.37 19.99 28.99
CA GLY A 346 -9.27 20.90 30.10
C GLY A 346 -10.62 21.41 30.60
N SER A 347 -10.54 22.31 31.53
CA SER A 347 -11.67 23.07 32.08
C SER A 347 -11.21 24.50 32.38
N SER A 348 -12.17 25.37 32.59
CA SER A 348 -11.88 26.70 33.12
C SER A 348 -12.43 26.80 34.56
N TYR A 349 -11.65 27.33 35.43
CA TYR A 349 -12.03 27.58 36.82
C TYR A 349 -11.34 28.83 37.36
N LEU A 350 -11.93 29.39 38.44
CA LEU A 350 -11.32 30.49 39.16
C LEU A 350 -10.42 29.88 40.25
N ASP A 351 -9.12 30.11 40.14
CA ASP A 351 -8.18 29.74 41.17
C ASP A 351 -8.00 30.94 42.13
N LEU A 352 -8.35 30.73 43.38
CA LEU A 352 -8.30 31.75 44.43
C LEU A 352 -7.00 31.57 45.20
N ASP A 353 -6.43 32.68 45.69
CA ASP A 353 -5.32 32.61 46.66
C ASP A 353 -5.83 32.00 47.97
N GLN A 354 -5.01 31.24 48.64
CA GLN A 354 -5.29 30.71 49.98
C GLN A 354 -4.91 31.74 51.08
N ASN A 355 -5.77 31.91 52.06
CA ASN A 355 -5.49 32.69 53.24
C ASN A 355 -4.53 31.93 54.18
N GLY A 356 -3.91 32.66 55.11
CA GLY A 356 -3.03 32.06 56.12
C GLY A 356 -3.75 31.13 57.11
N ASP A 357 -5.06 31.14 57.14
CA ASP A 357 -5.90 30.24 57.96
C ASP A 357 -6.38 28.98 57.17
N GLY A 358 -5.85 28.80 55.96
CA GLY A 358 -6.25 27.66 55.10
C GLY A 358 -7.51 27.89 54.29
N SER A 359 -8.27 28.94 54.53
CA SER A 359 -9.44 29.25 53.72
C SER A 359 -9.04 29.83 52.34
N CYS A 360 -9.95 29.74 51.37
CA CYS A 360 -9.74 30.35 50.06
C CYS A 360 -10.20 31.82 50.05
N GLN A 361 -9.45 32.68 49.37
CA GLN A 361 -9.82 34.09 49.15
C GLN A 361 -11.05 34.19 48.23
N THR A 362 -11.63 35.38 48.11
CA THR A 362 -12.78 35.65 47.25
C THR A 362 -12.40 36.16 45.84
N THR A 363 -11.11 36.47 45.64
CA THR A 363 -10.56 36.99 44.39
C THR A 363 -9.41 36.10 43.94
N GLY A 364 -9.30 35.85 42.66
CA GLY A 364 -8.25 34.99 42.12
C GLY A 364 -8.09 35.13 40.62
N THR A 365 -7.40 34.18 40.01
CA THR A 365 -7.09 34.16 38.58
C THR A 365 -7.92 33.12 37.85
N ASN A 366 -8.49 33.47 36.72
CA ASN A 366 -9.12 32.48 35.85
C ASN A 366 -8.05 31.62 35.19
N ILE A 367 -8.14 30.32 35.40
CA ILE A 367 -7.29 29.31 34.77
C ILE A 367 -8.09 28.62 33.68
N ASN A 368 -7.60 28.68 32.44
CA ASN A 368 -8.16 27.90 31.32
C ASN A 368 -7.16 26.82 30.95
N THR A 369 -7.42 25.59 31.39
CA THR A 369 -6.53 24.46 31.18
C THR A 369 -6.72 23.76 29.82
N VAL A 370 -7.72 24.17 29.06
CA VAL A 370 -7.92 23.70 27.65
C VAL A 370 -6.92 24.38 26.71
N ALA A 371 -6.63 25.65 26.96
CA ALA A 371 -5.83 26.49 26.06
C ALA A 371 -4.50 26.91 26.70
N VAL A 372 -3.81 25.97 27.33
CA VAL A 372 -2.50 26.18 27.95
C VAL A 372 -1.40 26.29 26.89
N SER A 373 -1.44 25.39 25.93
CA SER A 373 -0.48 25.30 24.82
C SER A 373 -1.23 25.18 23.50
N ASP A 374 -0.60 25.69 22.46
CA ASP A 374 -1.00 25.51 21.08
C ASP A 374 -0.37 24.21 20.56
N LEU A 375 -1.22 23.23 20.24
CA LEU A 375 -0.76 21.88 19.89
C LEU A 375 -0.39 21.81 18.41
N VAL A 376 0.67 21.08 18.10
CA VAL A 376 1.12 20.79 16.74
C VAL A 376 1.07 19.30 16.51
N LEU A 377 0.34 18.90 15.46
CA LEU A 377 0.23 17.52 14.99
C LEU A 377 1.12 17.29 13.78
N GLN A 378 1.99 16.29 13.85
CA GLN A 378 2.80 15.85 12.71
C GLN A 378 2.64 14.35 12.46
N LEU A 379 2.55 13.98 11.20
CA LEU A 379 2.69 12.60 10.77
C LEU A 379 4.05 12.41 10.09
N GLN A 380 4.83 11.44 10.54
CA GLN A 380 6.23 11.26 10.16
C GLN A 380 6.51 9.82 9.71
N THR A 381 7.66 9.59 9.06
CA THR A 381 8.20 8.26 8.79
C THR A 381 8.57 7.54 10.09
N SER A 382 8.68 6.22 10.04
CA SER A 382 8.93 5.35 11.20
C SER A 382 10.18 5.69 12.04
N ASN A 383 11.14 6.39 11.46
CA ASN A 383 12.34 6.86 12.16
C ASN A 383 12.25 8.32 12.61
N GLY A 384 11.10 8.99 12.41
CA GLY A 384 10.95 10.41 12.71
C GLY A 384 11.74 11.35 11.78
N GLY A 385 12.40 10.79 10.73
CA GLY A 385 13.35 11.54 9.90
C GLY A 385 12.70 12.43 8.85
N VAL A 386 11.48 12.14 8.45
CA VAL A 386 10.74 12.92 7.43
C VAL A 386 9.33 13.21 7.92
N THR A 387 9.03 14.48 8.11
CA THR A 387 7.65 14.94 8.35
C THR A 387 6.89 14.92 7.04
N TRP A 388 5.79 14.17 7.00
CA TRP A 388 4.93 14.10 5.83
C TRP A 388 3.92 15.24 5.81
N ILE A 389 3.26 15.43 6.95
CA ILE A 389 2.29 16.49 7.14
C ILE A 389 2.54 17.09 8.52
N SER A 390 2.46 18.40 8.61
CA SER A 390 2.46 19.15 9.85
C SER A 390 1.20 20.01 9.86
N GLN A 391 0.42 19.91 10.90
CA GLN A 391 -0.78 20.69 11.12
C GLN A 391 -0.62 21.53 12.36
N ASP A 392 -0.85 22.83 12.20
CA ASP A 392 -0.79 23.86 13.20
C ASP A 392 -1.64 25.03 12.65
N ALA A 393 -2.93 24.74 12.50
CA ALA A 393 -3.85 25.65 11.81
C ALA A 393 -4.82 26.31 12.77
N THR A 394 -4.93 25.82 13.99
CA THR A 394 -5.87 26.33 14.96
C THR A 394 -5.13 27.03 16.10
N ALA A 395 -5.85 27.77 16.93
CA ALA A 395 -5.28 28.42 18.09
C ALA A 395 -5.30 27.50 19.32
N ALA A 396 -4.52 27.81 20.32
CA ALA A 396 -4.50 27.12 21.59
C ALA A 396 -5.91 26.82 22.13
N GLY A 397 -6.11 25.57 22.56
CA GLY A 397 -7.40 25.08 23.06
C GLY A 397 -8.34 24.51 21.99
N LEU A 398 -7.95 24.54 20.74
CA LEU A 398 -8.67 23.90 19.63
C LEU A 398 -7.96 22.62 19.16
N ALA A 399 -8.72 21.77 18.50
CA ALA A 399 -8.19 20.50 17.99
C ALA A 399 -7.39 20.70 16.71
N GLU A 400 -6.26 20.00 16.59
CA GLU A 400 -5.55 19.85 15.33
C GLU A 400 -5.90 18.52 14.68
N THR A 401 -6.19 18.56 13.38
CA THR A 401 -6.63 17.39 12.63
C THR A 401 -5.95 17.28 11.28
N VAL A 402 -5.48 16.09 10.99
CA VAL A 402 -4.99 15.68 9.68
C VAL A 402 -5.94 14.63 9.14
N ASN A 403 -6.56 14.88 7.98
CA ASN A 403 -7.53 13.99 7.39
C ASN A 403 -7.02 13.38 6.09
N ASP A 404 -7.49 12.17 5.80
CA ASP A 404 -7.30 11.47 4.52
C ASP A 404 -5.84 11.31 4.11
N VAL A 405 -4.93 11.10 5.04
CA VAL A 405 -3.51 10.89 4.71
C VAL A 405 -3.30 9.47 4.24
N LEU A 406 -2.81 9.32 3.01
CA LEU A 406 -2.47 8.00 2.49
C LEU A 406 -1.26 7.43 3.24
N VAL A 407 -1.46 6.28 3.86
CA VAL A 407 -0.47 5.50 4.60
C VAL A 407 -0.37 4.10 3.98
N SER A 408 0.84 3.62 3.74
CA SER A 408 1.09 2.31 3.15
C SER A 408 1.70 1.34 4.18
N PRO A 409 1.44 0.02 4.14
CA PRO A 409 1.83 -0.92 5.20
C PRO A 409 3.33 -1.27 5.24
N ASN A 410 4.19 -0.50 4.60
CA ASN A 410 5.64 -0.73 4.54
C ASN A 410 6.37 -0.23 5.80
N GLY A 411 5.91 -0.64 6.99
CA GLY A 411 6.50 -0.28 8.27
C GLY A 411 5.52 0.43 9.20
N PHE A 412 6.08 1.02 10.27
CA PHE A 412 5.32 1.84 11.19
C PHE A 412 5.33 3.31 10.74
N PHE A 413 4.26 3.99 11.07
CA PHE A 413 4.13 5.43 10.95
C PHE A 413 4.12 6.05 12.33
N VAL A 414 4.56 7.29 12.43
CA VAL A 414 4.72 7.96 13.72
C VAL A 414 3.90 9.25 13.72
N VAL A 415 3.01 9.34 14.68
CA VAL A 415 2.37 10.60 15.07
C VAL A 415 3.28 11.29 16.06
N ARG A 416 3.63 12.53 15.80
CA ARG A 416 4.36 13.39 16.73
C ARG A 416 3.44 14.50 17.19
N VAL A 417 3.29 14.63 18.48
CA VAL A 417 2.57 15.73 19.14
C VAL A 417 3.60 16.64 19.81
N SER A 418 3.48 17.92 19.59
CA SER A 418 4.33 18.94 20.21
C SER A 418 3.55 20.23 20.39
N GLN A 419 4.16 21.26 20.91
CA GLN A 419 3.54 22.58 21.03
C GLN A 419 4.22 23.62 20.13
N ASN A 420 3.46 24.61 19.70
CA ASN A 420 3.94 25.77 18.97
C ASN A 420 4.32 26.88 19.94
N GLY A 421 5.60 27.23 19.95
CA GLY A 421 6.13 28.24 20.86
C GLY A 421 6.28 27.76 22.31
N ALA A 422 6.89 28.57 23.13
CA ALA A 422 6.99 28.33 24.57
C ALA A 422 5.90 29.14 25.30
N PRO A 423 5.02 28.51 26.10
CA PRO A 423 4.13 29.23 26.96
C PRO A 423 4.94 30.12 27.92
N ALA A 424 4.34 31.19 28.40
CA ALA A 424 5.00 32.19 29.27
C ALA A 424 5.51 31.61 30.59
N ALA A 425 5.09 30.41 30.97
CA ALA A 425 5.57 29.64 32.10
C ALA A 425 5.42 28.13 31.79
N PRO A 426 6.27 27.26 32.40
CA PRO A 426 6.12 25.81 32.23
C PRO A 426 4.73 25.36 32.69
N GLN A 427 3.98 24.73 31.81
CA GLN A 427 2.61 24.26 32.05
C GLN A 427 2.35 22.98 31.30
N THR A 428 1.48 22.13 31.84
CA THR A 428 1.08 20.87 31.25
C THR A 428 -0.21 21.04 30.49
N GLN A 429 -0.19 20.69 29.18
CA GLN A 429 -1.39 20.57 28.35
C GLN A 429 -1.83 19.13 28.29
N LEU A 430 -3.01 18.83 28.83
CA LEU A 430 -3.64 17.52 28.59
C LEU A 430 -4.26 17.49 27.20
N TYR A 431 -4.19 16.32 26.57
CA TYR A 431 -4.82 16.13 25.26
C TYR A 431 -5.31 14.68 25.06
N ARG A 432 -6.08 14.49 24.02
CA ARG A 432 -6.56 13.20 23.53
C ARG A 432 -6.10 13.02 22.10
N LEU A 433 -5.60 11.84 21.79
CA LEU A 433 -5.29 11.40 20.44
C LEU A 433 -6.40 10.47 19.94
N ALA A 434 -6.96 10.76 18.77
CA ALA A 434 -7.86 9.88 18.03
C ALA A 434 -7.23 9.58 16.68
N ILE A 435 -7.15 8.30 16.32
CA ILE A 435 -6.60 7.84 15.06
C ILE A 435 -7.55 6.81 14.44
N LYS A 436 -7.77 6.90 13.13
CA LYS A 436 -8.66 6.03 12.39
C LYS A 436 -8.10 5.72 11.01
N ALA A 437 -8.06 4.45 10.64
CA ALA A 437 -7.88 4.04 9.26
C ALA A 437 -9.25 3.88 8.59
N GLU A 438 -9.43 4.45 7.40
CA GLU A 438 -10.68 4.34 6.66
C GLU A 438 -10.88 2.93 6.08
N THR A 439 -12.15 2.55 5.87
CA THR A 439 -12.52 1.25 5.29
C THR A 439 -12.37 1.21 3.77
N THR A 440 -12.26 2.35 3.11
CA THR A 440 -12.18 2.46 1.66
C THR A 440 -11.01 1.66 1.12
N ASN A 441 -11.30 0.71 0.23
CA ASN A 441 -10.27 -0.01 -0.50
C ASN A 441 -9.74 0.88 -1.63
N LEU A 442 -8.46 1.15 -1.58
CA LEU A 442 -7.77 1.87 -2.64
C LEU A 442 -7.36 0.86 -3.72
N THR A 443 -7.83 1.09 -4.94
CA THR A 443 -7.63 0.18 -6.07
C THR A 443 -6.89 0.86 -7.20
N VAL A 444 -6.11 0.08 -7.93
CA VAL A 444 -5.55 0.42 -9.24
C VAL A 444 -6.09 -0.61 -10.21
N THR A 445 -6.46 -0.21 -11.40
CA THR A 445 -6.88 -1.12 -12.48
C THR A 445 -6.16 -0.75 -13.77
N ALA A 446 -5.80 -1.74 -14.56
CA ALA A 446 -5.24 -1.57 -15.89
C ALA A 446 -6.00 -2.47 -16.87
N SER A 447 -6.16 -2.03 -18.11
CA SER A 447 -6.89 -2.83 -19.11
C SER A 447 -6.06 -3.99 -19.64
N ASP A 448 -6.65 -5.19 -19.63
CA ASP A 448 -6.07 -6.43 -20.15
C ASP A 448 -6.59 -6.71 -21.56
N GLY A 449 -5.90 -6.21 -22.57
CA GLY A 449 -6.21 -6.44 -23.98
C GLY A 449 -7.49 -5.79 -24.51
N ALA A 450 -8.15 -4.94 -23.72
CA ALA A 450 -9.39 -4.27 -24.14
C ALA A 450 -9.17 -3.26 -25.26
N PHE A 451 -7.96 -2.76 -25.41
CA PHE A 451 -7.58 -1.77 -26.43
C PHE A 451 -6.29 -2.21 -27.13
N ASN A 452 -6.24 -1.92 -28.43
CA ASN A 452 -5.01 -2.16 -29.23
C ASN A 452 -4.12 -0.92 -29.37
N ASP A 453 -4.58 0.24 -28.90
CA ASP A 453 -3.88 1.52 -29.01
C ASP A 453 -3.33 2.01 -27.66
N ARG A 454 -3.78 1.47 -26.53
CA ARG A 454 -3.38 1.89 -25.19
C ARG A 454 -3.61 0.81 -24.13
N VAL A 455 -3.01 0.99 -22.96
CA VAL A 455 -3.47 0.42 -21.69
C VAL A 455 -4.10 1.54 -20.87
N ALA A 456 -5.39 1.44 -20.59
CA ALA A 456 -6.09 2.37 -19.74
C ALA A 456 -5.83 2.02 -18.27
N VAL A 457 -5.19 2.92 -17.51
CA VAL A 457 -4.89 2.77 -16.09
C VAL A 457 -5.77 3.73 -15.31
N THR A 458 -6.54 3.21 -14.36
CA THR A 458 -7.38 4.02 -13.48
C THR A 458 -7.15 3.64 -12.03
N TRP A 459 -7.47 4.53 -11.10
CA TRP A 459 -7.27 4.30 -9.68
C TRP A 459 -8.28 5.05 -8.82
N THR A 460 -8.39 4.62 -7.55
CA THR A 460 -9.20 5.33 -6.56
C THR A 460 -8.59 6.71 -6.31
N ALA A 461 -9.40 7.75 -6.45
CA ALA A 461 -8.98 9.12 -6.16
C ALA A 461 -8.66 9.26 -4.66
N VAL A 462 -7.54 9.89 -4.36
CA VAL A 462 -7.10 10.19 -3.00
C VAL A 462 -7.33 11.67 -2.74
N PRO A 463 -8.00 12.05 -1.64
CA PRO A 463 -8.20 13.45 -1.27
C PRO A 463 -6.87 14.22 -1.11
N ASN A 464 -6.93 15.50 -1.29
CA ASN A 464 -5.79 16.42 -1.14
C ASN A 464 -4.58 16.10 -2.04
N THR A 465 -4.78 15.35 -3.14
CA THR A 465 -3.70 14.99 -4.08
C THR A 465 -3.22 16.19 -4.86
N THR A 466 -1.89 16.38 -4.91
CA THR A 466 -1.22 17.34 -5.78
C THR A 466 -0.70 16.69 -7.06
N ALA A 467 -0.28 15.44 -6.99
CA ALA A 467 0.16 14.67 -8.14
C ALA A 467 0.04 13.15 -7.91
N TYR A 468 -0.23 12.43 -8.98
CA TYR A 468 -0.04 10.98 -9.10
C TYR A 468 1.20 10.71 -9.93
N ARG A 469 1.89 9.61 -9.63
CA ARG A 469 3.01 9.09 -10.40
C ARG A 469 2.74 7.66 -10.76
N ILE A 470 2.85 7.31 -12.06
CA ILE A 470 2.71 5.94 -12.53
C ILE A 470 4.07 5.40 -12.90
N ILE A 471 4.40 4.25 -12.33
CA ILE A 471 5.60 3.48 -12.64
C ILE A 471 5.14 2.24 -13.41
N ARG A 472 5.72 1.99 -14.58
CA ARG A 472 5.49 0.81 -15.41
C ARG A 472 6.72 -0.09 -15.40
N ASN A 473 6.51 -1.39 -15.23
CA ASN A 473 7.57 -2.38 -15.31
C ASN A 473 7.07 -3.64 -16.02
N THR A 474 7.95 -4.45 -16.57
CA THR A 474 7.65 -5.79 -17.11
C THR A 474 7.65 -6.88 -16.03
N SER A 475 8.06 -6.55 -14.83
CA SER A 475 7.99 -7.42 -13.64
C SER A 475 7.18 -6.76 -12.53
N ASN A 476 6.54 -7.56 -11.67
CA ASN A 476 5.70 -7.05 -10.57
C ASN A 476 6.54 -6.47 -9.41
N THR A 477 7.33 -5.46 -9.73
CA THR A 477 8.13 -4.68 -8.78
C THR A 477 8.31 -3.25 -9.29
N GLN A 478 8.35 -2.28 -8.38
CA GLN A 478 8.64 -0.89 -8.73
C GLN A 478 10.13 -0.68 -9.06
N LEU A 479 11.00 -1.52 -8.50
CA LEU A 479 12.46 -1.40 -8.69
C LEU A 479 12.83 -1.66 -10.16
N GLY A 480 13.48 -0.69 -10.77
CA GLY A 480 13.86 -0.73 -12.19
C GLY A 480 12.74 -0.33 -13.16
N GLY A 481 11.55 -0.03 -12.66
CA GLY A 481 10.44 0.46 -13.48
C GLY A 481 10.66 1.90 -13.98
N SER A 482 9.96 2.25 -15.05
CA SER A 482 9.99 3.58 -15.67
C SER A 482 8.82 4.41 -15.21
N ILE A 483 9.08 5.66 -14.83
CA ILE A 483 8.00 6.64 -14.61
C ILE A 483 7.46 7.05 -15.98
N ILE A 484 6.18 6.78 -16.22
CA ILE A 484 5.51 7.07 -17.50
C ILE A 484 4.50 8.22 -17.41
N TYR A 485 4.13 8.60 -16.19
CA TYR A 485 3.24 9.72 -15.93
C TYR A 485 3.55 10.37 -14.59
N GLU A 486 3.42 11.68 -14.53
CA GLU A 486 3.35 12.47 -13.30
C GLU A 486 2.43 13.67 -13.52
N GLY A 487 1.37 13.78 -12.72
CA GLY A 487 0.38 14.85 -12.86
C GLY A 487 -0.86 14.65 -11.99
N PRO A 488 -1.83 15.56 -12.04
CA PRO A 488 -2.99 15.56 -11.13
C PRO A 488 -4.16 14.67 -11.58
N ASN A 489 -4.13 14.08 -12.79
CA ASN A 489 -5.27 13.34 -13.33
C ASN A 489 -5.52 12.03 -12.55
N GLY A 490 -6.78 11.63 -12.43
CA GLY A 490 -7.21 10.39 -11.80
C GLY A 490 -7.17 9.15 -12.70
N SER A 491 -6.62 9.27 -13.93
CA SER A 491 -6.44 8.18 -14.88
C SER A 491 -5.32 8.52 -15.85
N PHE A 492 -4.81 7.49 -16.54
CA PHE A 492 -3.78 7.64 -17.56
C PHE A 492 -3.91 6.57 -18.65
N ASP A 493 -3.79 6.98 -19.90
CA ASP A 493 -3.73 6.07 -21.05
C ASP A 493 -2.27 5.88 -21.46
N ASP A 494 -1.73 4.68 -21.24
CA ASP A 494 -0.40 4.30 -21.71
C ASP A 494 -0.43 3.88 -23.17
N VAL A 495 -0.26 4.86 -24.06
CA VAL A 495 -0.15 4.65 -25.51
C VAL A 495 1.22 4.13 -25.94
N THR A 496 2.19 4.06 -25.02
CA THR A 496 3.57 3.62 -25.29
C THR A 496 3.81 2.16 -24.94
N ALA A 497 2.82 1.47 -24.37
CA ALA A 497 2.89 0.03 -24.13
C ALA A 497 3.03 -0.72 -25.44
N VAL A 498 3.91 -1.72 -25.50
CA VAL A 498 4.09 -2.56 -26.69
C VAL A 498 2.93 -3.56 -26.79
N PRO A 499 2.26 -3.67 -27.93
CA PRO A 499 1.18 -4.66 -28.12
C PRO A 499 1.64 -6.08 -27.77
N GLY A 500 0.78 -6.85 -27.11
CA GLY A 500 1.08 -8.22 -26.68
C GLY A 500 2.03 -8.35 -25.48
N THR A 501 2.59 -7.25 -24.99
CA THR A 501 3.49 -7.26 -23.82
C THR A 501 2.70 -6.90 -22.57
N THR A 502 2.75 -7.77 -21.56
CA THR A 502 2.17 -7.49 -20.23
C THR A 502 3.10 -6.62 -19.43
N TYR A 503 2.54 -5.55 -18.87
CA TYR A 503 3.21 -4.65 -17.95
C TYR A 503 2.50 -4.67 -16.60
N PHE A 504 3.23 -4.24 -15.57
CA PHE A 504 2.71 -4.00 -14.22
C PHE A 504 2.76 -2.50 -13.94
N TYR A 505 1.63 -1.94 -13.51
CA TYR A 505 1.43 -0.53 -13.24
C TYR A 505 1.31 -0.29 -11.74
N PHE A 506 2.15 0.59 -11.21
CA PHE A 506 2.16 1.01 -9.81
C PHE A 506 1.79 2.49 -9.77
N VAL A 507 0.83 2.83 -8.93
CA VAL A 507 0.42 4.22 -8.73
C VAL A 507 0.92 4.71 -7.38
N ARG A 508 1.55 5.87 -7.38
CA ARG A 508 1.99 6.58 -6.20
C ARG A 508 1.33 7.95 -6.15
N VAL A 509 1.11 8.44 -4.93
CA VAL A 509 0.38 9.68 -4.67
C VAL A 509 1.25 10.64 -3.88
N GLN A 510 1.26 11.90 -4.29
CA GLN A 510 1.73 13.02 -3.51
C GLN A 510 0.54 13.86 -3.06
N GLN A 511 0.38 14.04 -1.75
CA GLN A 511 -0.67 14.87 -1.18
C GLN A 511 -0.14 16.26 -0.81
N SER A 512 -1.05 17.22 -0.69
CA SER A 512 -0.73 18.59 -0.26
C SER A 512 -0.01 18.59 1.09
N GLY A 513 1.02 19.40 1.22
CA GLY A 513 1.87 19.45 2.41
C GLY A 513 2.96 18.35 2.48
N SER A 514 2.97 17.38 1.53
CA SER A 514 3.97 16.32 1.47
C SER A 514 4.89 16.48 0.27
N ILE A 515 6.20 16.27 0.50
CA ILE A 515 7.21 16.25 -0.58
C ILE A 515 7.42 14.82 -1.14
N ALA A 516 6.85 13.80 -0.52
CA ALA A 516 7.07 12.40 -0.86
C ALA A 516 5.86 11.79 -1.57
N PHE A 517 6.14 10.97 -2.59
CA PHE A 517 5.15 10.08 -3.19
C PHE A 517 5.00 8.79 -2.35
N ARG A 518 3.75 8.39 -2.10
CA ARG A 518 3.39 7.17 -1.34
C ARG A 518 2.68 6.18 -2.23
N ASP A 519 2.82 4.90 -1.91
CA ASP A 519 2.24 3.82 -2.71
C ASP A 519 0.72 3.73 -2.49
N LEU A 520 -0.05 3.83 -3.57
CA LEU A 520 -1.48 3.55 -3.58
C LEU A 520 -1.73 2.04 -3.66
N SER A 521 -0.84 1.31 -4.32
CA SER A 521 -0.85 -0.16 -4.37
C SER A 521 0.55 -0.70 -4.09
N LEU A 522 0.64 -1.85 -3.40
CA LEU A 522 1.91 -2.53 -3.11
C LEU A 522 2.34 -3.45 -4.24
N THR A 523 1.37 -4.05 -4.92
CA THR A 523 1.56 -4.88 -6.10
C THR A 523 1.16 -4.09 -7.33
N GLY A 524 1.88 -4.30 -8.43
CA GLY A 524 1.49 -3.73 -9.71
C GLY A 524 0.26 -4.41 -10.25
N GLU A 525 -0.65 -3.63 -10.81
CA GLU A 525 -1.78 -4.12 -11.57
C GLU A 525 -1.30 -4.47 -12.98
N SER A 526 -1.60 -5.69 -13.45
CA SER A 526 -1.22 -6.11 -14.80
C SER A 526 -2.09 -5.45 -15.85
N GLY A 527 -1.50 -5.16 -17.00
CA GLY A 527 -2.24 -4.65 -18.15
C GLY A 527 -1.43 -4.81 -19.44
N PHE A 528 -2.13 -5.03 -20.54
CA PHE A 528 -1.51 -5.13 -21.87
C PHE A 528 -2.43 -4.58 -22.96
N ARG A 529 -1.81 -4.13 -24.05
CA ARG A 529 -2.51 -3.79 -25.29
C ARG A 529 -2.74 -5.07 -26.08
N SER A 530 -3.92 -5.25 -26.65
CA SER A 530 -4.10 -6.27 -27.66
C SER A 530 -3.26 -5.95 -28.90
N VAL A 531 -2.82 -6.98 -29.59
CA VAL A 531 -2.25 -6.82 -30.93
C VAL A 531 -3.39 -6.43 -31.87
N ALA A 532 -3.16 -5.43 -32.73
CA ALA A 532 -4.15 -5.11 -33.75
C ALA A 532 -4.31 -6.31 -34.66
N PRO A 533 -5.53 -6.76 -34.93
CA PRO A 533 -5.71 -7.89 -35.80
C PRO A 533 -5.21 -7.58 -37.23
N VAL A 534 -4.55 -8.54 -37.82
CA VAL A 534 -3.98 -8.47 -39.17
C VAL A 534 -4.95 -9.17 -40.15
N ALA A 535 -5.20 -8.52 -41.25
CA ALA A 535 -6.05 -9.16 -42.27
C ALA A 535 -5.38 -10.42 -42.84
N PRO A 536 -6.15 -11.45 -43.09
CA PRO A 536 -5.63 -12.68 -43.69
C PRO A 536 -5.13 -12.43 -45.12
N ILE A 537 -4.14 -13.19 -45.54
CA ILE A 537 -3.65 -13.21 -46.93
C ILE A 537 -4.39 -14.29 -47.68
N ALA A 538 -5.21 -13.90 -48.62
CA ALA A 538 -5.89 -14.84 -49.53
C ALA A 538 -4.88 -15.41 -50.51
N ASN A 539 -5.06 -16.68 -50.85
CA ASN A 539 -4.39 -17.35 -51.98
C ASN A 539 -5.43 -18.24 -52.67
N ALA A 540 -5.87 -17.84 -53.84
CA ALA A 540 -6.89 -18.51 -54.63
C ALA A 540 -6.36 -19.73 -55.38
N GLY A 541 -5.07 -20.01 -55.25
CA GLY A 541 -4.39 -21.05 -56.00
C GLY A 541 -3.95 -20.60 -57.39
N PRO A 542 -3.26 -21.47 -58.14
CA PRO A 542 -2.84 -21.17 -59.50
C PRO A 542 -4.04 -21.17 -60.48
N ASP A 543 -3.87 -20.45 -61.56
CA ASP A 543 -4.79 -20.46 -62.68
C ASP A 543 -5.02 -21.89 -63.20
N GLN A 544 -6.23 -22.18 -63.61
CA GLN A 544 -6.65 -23.53 -64.07
C GLN A 544 -7.12 -23.48 -65.44
N ASN A 545 -6.72 -24.49 -66.24
CA ASN A 545 -7.27 -24.78 -67.56
C ASN A 545 -7.94 -26.16 -67.48
N VAL A 546 -9.24 -26.23 -67.75
CA VAL A 546 -10.05 -27.44 -67.61
C VAL A 546 -10.80 -27.67 -68.89
N ASN A 547 -10.66 -28.87 -69.50
CA ASN A 547 -11.26 -29.18 -70.72
C ASN A 547 -12.70 -29.72 -70.56
N ASP A 548 -13.65 -29.19 -71.31
CA ASP A 548 -14.99 -29.76 -71.47
C ASP A 548 -14.92 -31.09 -72.29
N ASN A 549 -14.72 -32.19 -71.57
CA ASN A 549 -14.45 -33.48 -72.12
C ASN A 549 -15.74 -34.19 -72.60
N ASP A 550 -16.88 -33.86 -72.02
CA ASP A 550 -18.17 -34.48 -72.40
C ASP A 550 -19.02 -33.64 -73.39
N GLY A 551 -18.64 -32.38 -73.59
CA GLY A 551 -19.26 -31.44 -74.50
C GLY A 551 -20.55 -30.84 -73.96
N ASN A 552 -20.79 -30.88 -72.68
CA ASN A 552 -21.98 -30.31 -72.04
C ASN A 552 -21.88 -28.82 -71.80
N LEU A 553 -20.71 -28.22 -72.02
CA LEU A 553 -20.36 -26.81 -71.85
C LEU A 553 -20.35 -26.35 -70.38
N VAL A 554 -20.22 -27.28 -69.43
CA VAL A 554 -20.17 -26.99 -67.99
C VAL A 554 -19.24 -28.01 -67.32
N GLU A 555 -18.18 -27.52 -66.64
CA GLU A 555 -17.29 -28.40 -65.94
C GLU A 555 -17.32 -28.13 -64.44
N THR A 556 -17.16 -29.21 -63.66
CA THR A 556 -17.00 -29.08 -62.17
C THR A 556 -15.54 -28.83 -61.85
N VAL A 557 -15.24 -27.61 -61.34
CA VAL A 557 -13.90 -27.16 -60.98
C VAL A 557 -13.75 -27.13 -59.52
N THR A 558 -12.63 -27.62 -59.02
CA THR A 558 -12.27 -27.50 -57.58
C THR A 558 -11.45 -26.24 -57.37
N LEU A 559 -12.04 -25.25 -56.71
CA LEU A 559 -11.36 -24.07 -56.24
C LEU A 559 -10.64 -24.40 -54.92
N ASN A 560 -9.42 -23.95 -54.76
CA ASN A 560 -8.59 -24.32 -53.61
C ASN A 560 -7.88 -23.09 -52.98
N GLY A 561 -8.42 -22.62 -51.90
CA GLY A 561 -7.86 -21.52 -51.07
C GLY A 561 -7.00 -21.97 -49.87
N SER A 562 -6.58 -23.23 -49.83
CA SER A 562 -5.88 -23.81 -48.65
C SER A 562 -4.52 -23.20 -48.36
N LEU A 563 -3.95 -22.47 -49.31
CA LEU A 563 -2.70 -21.71 -49.09
C LEU A 563 -2.93 -20.32 -48.53
N SER A 564 -4.18 -19.93 -48.33
CA SER A 564 -4.48 -18.70 -47.60
C SER A 564 -4.01 -18.80 -46.14
N THR A 565 -3.46 -17.73 -45.63
CA THR A 565 -2.87 -17.68 -44.28
C THR A 565 -3.39 -16.50 -43.52
N ASP A 566 -3.40 -16.66 -42.19
CA ASP A 566 -3.66 -15.60 -41.23
C ASP A 566 -2.51 -15.57 -40.24
N ALA A 567 -1.92 -14.40 -40.01
CA ALA A 567 -0.70 -14.24 -39.22
C ALA A 567 -0.93 -14.24 -37.71
N ASP A 568 -2.13 -13.88 -37.25
CA ASP A 568 -2.47 -13.70 -35.85
C ASP A 568 -3.79 -14.37 -35.43
N GLY A 569 -4.44 -15.11 -36.37
CA GLY A 569 -5.69 -15.77 -36.13
C GLY A 569 -5.94 -17.01 -36.94
N THR A 570 -7.18 -17.21 -37.35
CA THR A 570 -7.63 -18.32 -38.16
C THR A 570 -8.65 -17.84 -39.18
N ILE A 571 -8.55 -18.34 -40.41
CA ILE A 571 -9.54 -18.07 -41.44
C ILE A 571 -10.82 -18.84 -41.08
N THR A 572 -11.92 -18.12 -40.93
CA THR A 572 -13.24 -18.67 -40.56
C THR A 572 -14.18 -18.88 -41.74
N ASN A 573 -13.94 -18.16 -42.85
CA ASN A 573 -14.78 -18.24 -44.00
C ASN A 573 -14.01 -18.03 -45.32
N TYR A 574 -14.30 -18.85 -46.28
CA TYR A 574 -13.85 -18.76 -47.66
C TYR A 574 -15.06 -18.48 -48.56
N ARG A 575 -15.04 -17.40 -49.31
CA ARG A 575 -16.10 -16.99 -50.20
C ARG A 575 -15.55 -16.82 -51.61
N TRP A 576 -16.07 -17.60 -52.55
CA TRP A 576 -15.72 -17.58 -53.95
C TRP A 576 -16.79 -16.86 -54.75
N ASN A 577 -16.41 -15.86 -55.52
CA ASN A 577 -17.30 -15.04 -56.31
C ASN A 577 -16.83 -14.92 -57.75
N GLU A 578 -17.78 -14.93 -58.69
CA GLU A 578 -17.56 -14.39 -59.99
C GLU A 578 -18.38 -13.11 -60.14
N GLY A 579 -17.68 -11.98 -60.22
CA GLY A 579 -18.35 -10.70 -60.14
C GLY A 579 -19.23 -10.58 -58.87
N ALA A 580 -20.54 -10.38 -59.06
CA ALA A 580 -21.49 -10.30 -57.96
C ALA A 580 -22.07 -11.66 -57.51
N THR A 581 -21.84 -12.72 -58.30
CA THR A 581 -22.41 -14.04 -58.02
C THR A 581 -21.55 -14.82 -57.03
N ILE A 582 -22.16 -15.33 -55.98
CA ILE A 582 -21.48 -16.21 -55.02
C ILE A 582 -21.51 -17.63 -55.60
N LEU A 583 -20.37 -18.20 -55.88
CA LEU A 583 -20.20 -19.58 -56.34
C LEU A 583 -20.19 -20.56 -55.18
N ALA A 584 -19.48 -20.22 -54.11
CA ALA A 584 -19.39 -21.00 -52.89
C ALA A 584 -19.05 -20.13 -51.71
N GLN A 585 -19.46 -20.55 -50.48
CA GLN A 585 -19.11 -19.91 -49.24
C GLN A 585 -19.15 -20.91 -48.08
N GLY A 586 -18.18 -20.85 -47.18
CA GLY A 586 -18.13 -21.69 -45.98
C GLY A 586 -16.77 -21.72 -45.34
N ALA A 587 -16.63 -22.55 -44.29
CA ALA A 587 -15.37 -22.71 -43.55
C ALA A 587 -14.36 -23.64 -44.30
N SER A 588 -14.78 -24.34 -45.31
CA SER A 588 -13.88 -25.19 -46.12
C SER A 588 -13.00 -24.34 -47.03
N PRO A 589 -11.69 -24.56 -47.08
CA PRO A 589 -10.80 -23.85 -48.00
C PRO A 589 -10.99 -24.32 -49.46
N THR A 590 -11.70 -25.43 -49.71
CA THR A 590 -11.97 -25.96 -51.04
C THR A 590 -13.45 -25.94 -51.34
N ALA A 591 -13.78 -25.69 -52.59
CA ALA A 591 -15.16 -25.72 -53.10
C ALA A 591 -15.21 -26.27 -54.50
N ASN A 592 -16.19 -27.15 -54.78
CA ASN A 592 -16.51 -27.59 -56.13
C ASN A 592 -17.60 -26.68 -56.69
N VAL A 593 -17.30 -26.07 -57.81
CA VAL A 593 -18.23 -25.17 -58.50
C VAL A 593 -18.43 -25.62 -59.97
N ASN A 594 -19.61 -25.39 -60.47
CA ASN A 594 -19.89 -25.67 -61.91
C ASN A 594 -19.68 -24.35 -62.66
N LEU A 595 -18.75 -24.37 -63.60
CA LEU A 595 -18.45 -23.23 -64.45
C LEU A 595 -18.87 -23.58 -65.96
N SER A 596 -19.42 -22.58 -66.62
CA SER A 596 -19.71 -22.69 -68.05
C SER A 596 -18.43 -22.66 -68.86
N ALA A 597 -18.50 -23.08 -70.10
CA ALA A 597 -17.35 -22.91 -70.99
C ALA A 597 -16.98 -21.41 -71.16
N GLY A 598 -15.68 -21.13 -71.13
CA GLY A 598 -15.06 -19.81 -71.25
C GLY A 598 -14.18 -19.42 -70.09
N LEU A 599 -13.59 -18.24 -70.20
CA LEU A 599 -12.69 -17.70 -69.19
C LEU A 599 -13.46 -17.07 -68.00
N HIS A 600 -13.26 -17.59 -66.83
CA HIS A 600 -13.84 -17.12 -65.59
C HIS A 600 -12.77 -16.42 -64.71
N THR A 601 -13.10 -15.26 -64.16
CA THR A 601 -12.29 -14.58 -63.18
C THR A 601 -12.98 -14.73 -61.82
N ILE A 602 -12.42 -15.58 -60.97
CA ILE A 602 -13.01 -15.94 -59.67
C ILE A 602 -12.22 -15.27 -58.57
N THR A 603 -12.92 -14.52 -57.72
CA THR A 603 -12.35 -13.86 -56.57
C THR A 603 -12.58 -14.71 -55.33
N LEU A 604 -11.52 -15.09 -54.67
CA LEU A 604 -11.55 -15.57 -53.28
C LEU A 604 -11.52 -14.41 -52.32
N THR A 605 -12.48 -14.37 -51.41
CA THR A 605 -12.43 -13.53 -50.20
C THR A 605 -12.33 -14.44 -49.00
N VAL A 606 -11.28 -14.35 -48.25
CA VAL A 606 -11.14 -15.02 -46.96
C VAL A 606 -11.45 -14.04 -45.82
N THR A 607 -12.11 -14.54 -44.76
CA THR A 607 -12.42 -13.75 -43.57
C THR A 607 -11.85 -14.46 -42.38
N ASP A 608 -11.17 -13.72 -41.49
CA ASP A 608 -10.57 -14.24 -40.26
C ASP A 608 -11.58 -14.27 -39.08
N ASN A 609 -11.11 -14.72 -37.93
CA ASN A 609 -11.85 -14.68 -36.68
C ASN A 609 -12.05 -13.26 -36.11
N SER A 610 -11.32 -12.28 -36.62
CA SER A 610 -11.42 -10.85 -36.27
C SER A 610 -12.29 -10.07 -37.26
N THR A 611 -12.91 -10.76 -38.23
CA THR A 611 -13.76 -10.20 -39.28
C THR A 611 -13.04 -9.37 -40.37
N LEU A 612 -11.72 -9.38 -40.38
CA LEU A 612 -10.94 -8.77 -41.43
C LEU A 612 -10.93 -9.68 -42.66
N THR A 613 -10.72 -9.10 -43.84
CA THR A 613 -10.78 -9.82 -45.10
C THR A 613 -9.55 -9.60 -45.97
N GLY A 614 -9.12 -10.66 -46.61
CA GLY A 614 -8.16 -10.63 -47.72
C GLY A 614 -8.79 -11.14 -48.99
N THR A 615 -8.31 -10.71 -50.14
CA THR A 615 -8.84 -11.12 -51.46
C THR A 615 -7.70 -11.52 -52.38
N ASP A 616 -7.99 -12.54 -53.23
CA ASP A 616 -7.12 -12.96 -54.29
C ASP A 616 -7.99 -13.46 -55.47
N THR A 617 -7.42 -13.58 -56.63
CA THR A 617 -8.14 -14.02 -57.82
C THR A 617 -7.46 -15.19 -58.52
N VAL A 618 -8.25 -16.08 -59.04
CA VAL A 618 -7.80 -17.17 -59.89
C VAL A 618 -8.54 -17.09 -61.23
N LEU A 619 -7.82 -17.29 -62.30
CA LEU A 619 -8.39 -17.49 -63.63
C LEU A 619 -8.71 -18.99 -63.85
N VAL A 620 -9.89 -19.26 -64.28
CA VAL A 620 -10.30 -20.62 -64.67
C VAL A 620 -10.82 -20.55 -66.09
N ASP A 621 -10.09 -21.20 -66.97
CA ASP A 621 -10.51 -21.33 -68.34
C ASP A 621 -11.17 -22.71 -68.56
N VAL A 622 -12.42 -22.70 -68.80
CA VAL A 622 -13.14 -23.93 -69.21
C VAL A 622 -13.18 -24.02 -70.75
N ASN A 623 -12.15 -24.67 -71.22
CA ASN A 623 -11.87 -24.81 -72.66
C ASN A 623 -12.87 -25.72 -73.31
N ARG A 624 -13.46 -25.24 -74.39
CA ARG A 624 -14.34 -26.05 -75.27
C ARG A 624 -13.47 -26.94 -76.09
N ARG A 625 -13.92 -28.18 -76.23
CA ARG A 625 -13.26 -29.06 -77.19
C ARG A 625 -13.50 -28.57 -78.63
N PRO A 626 -12.53 -28.75 -79.51
CA PRO A 626 -12.69 -28.43 -80.90
C PRO A 626 -13.80 -29.30 -81.53
N ALA A 627 -14.37 -28.85 -82.60
CA ALA A 627 -15.28 -29.65 -83.41
C ALA A 627 -14.51 -30.22 -84.62
N ALA A 628 -14.15 -31.47 -84.49
CA ALA A 628 -13.46 -32.15 -85.55
C ALA A 628 -14.41 -32.34 -86.76
N ASN A 629 -13.87 -32.13 -87.95
CA ASN A 629 -14.55 -32.43 -89.21
C ASN A 629 -13.51 -33.02 -90.16
N ALA A 630 -13.61 -34.30 -90.42
CA ALA A 630 -12.69 -35.08 -91.24
C ALA A 630 -12.91 -34.93 -92.74
N GLY A 631 -13.90 -34.12 -93.08
CA GLY A 631 -14.28 -33.94 -94.46
C GLY A 631 -15.20 -35.06 -94.98
N ALA A 632 -15.59 -34.92 -96.19
CA ALA A 632 -16.46 -35.94 -96.87
C ALA A 632 -15.65 -37.18 -97.28
N ASP A 633 -16.33 -38.30 -97.30
CA ASP A 633 -15.76 -39.54 -97.77
C ASP A 633 -15.15 -39.37 -99.18
N GLN A 634 -14.02 -40.02 -99.41
CA GLN A 634 -13.25 -39.90 -100.64
C GLN A 634 -13.05 -41.25 -101.27
N THR A 635 -13.16 -41.26 -102.61
CA THR A 635 -12.88 -42.45 -103.42
C THR A 635 -11.81 -42.07 -104.46
N VAL A 636 -10.66 -42.72 -104.39
CA VAL A 636 -9.55 -42.55 -105.35
C VAL A 636 -9.16 -43.90 -105.91
N THR A 637 -8.46 -43.87 -107.07
CA THR A 637 -8.02 -45.07 -107.73
C THR A 637 -6.50 -45.07 -107.88
N ASP A 638 -5.87 -46.18 -107.56
CA ASP A 638 -4.42 -46.40 -107.81
C ASP A 638 -4.26 -46.46 -109.37
N THR A 639 -3.71 -45.40 -109.93
CA THR A 639 -3.58 -45.21 -111.37
C THR A 639 -2.21 -45.66 -111.92
N ASP A 640 -1.20 -45.84 -111.08
CA ASP A 640 0.13 -46.24 -111.42
C ASP A 640 0.45 -47.69 -111.05
N ASN A 641 -0.52 -48.39 -110.35
CA ASN A 641 -0.41 -49.78 -109.91
C ASN A 641 0.76 -49.97 -108.90
N SER A 642 1.07 -48.93 -108.10
CA SER A 642 2.05 -49.02 -107.07
C SER A 642 1.55 -49.81 -105.87
N GLY A 643 0.23 -50.11 -105.80
CA GLY A 643 -0.45 -50.77 -104.73
C GLY A 643 -0.94 -49.77 -103.67
N THR A 644 -0.71 -48.45 -103.92
CA THR A 644 -1.09 -47.39 -103.01
C THR A 644 -1.39 -46.08 -103.76
N GLU A 645 -2.40 -45.32 -103.27
CA GLU A 645 -2.74 -44.03 -103.86
C GLU A 645 -2.66 -42.91 -102.79
N SER A 646 -2.13 -41.74 -103.17
CA SER A 646 -1.98 -40.61 -102.27
C SER A 646 -3.31 -39.84 -102.24
N VAL A 647 -3.88 -39.79 -101.03
CA VAL A 647 -5.15 -39.06 -100.77
C VAL A 647 -4.84 -37.89 -99.82
N THR A 648 -5.42 -36.75 -100.17
CA THR A 648 -5.36 -35.61 -99.32
C THR A 648 -6.48 -35.65 -98.29
N LEU A 649 -6.14 -35.96 -97.05
CA LEU A 649 -7.04 -35.83 -95.96
C LEU A 649 -7.16 -34.32 -95.63
N ASN A 650 -8.41 -33.86 -95.42
CA ASN A 650 -8.65 -32.43 -95.25
C ASN A 650 -9.53 -32.14 -94.00
N GLY A 651 -8.91 -31.68 -92.93
CA GLY A 651 -9.56 -31.28 -91.69
C GLY A 651 -9.87 -29.79 -91.58
N SER A 652 -9.79 -29.02 -92.69
CA SER A 652 -9.95 -27.57 -92.70
C SER A 652 -11.33 -27.05 -92.24
N ALA A 653 -12.34 -27.93 -92.25
CA ALA A 653 -13.66 -27.61 -91.72
C ALA A 653 -13.78 -27.80 -90.20
N SER A 654 -12.80 -28.36 -89.62
CA SER A 654 -12.74 -28.41 -88.16
C SER A 654 -12.67 -26.99 -87.59
N THR A 655 -13.37 -26.77 -86.54
CA THR A 655 -13.44 -25.45 -85.87
C THR A 655 -13.17 -25.59 -84.38
N ASP A 656 -12.67 -24.55 -83.81
CA ASP A 656 -12.55 -24.32 -82.35
C ASP A 656 -13.25 -22.99 -82.02
N ALA A 657 -14.12 -23.00 -81.02
CA ALA A 657 -15.02 -21.88 -80.73
C ALA A 657 -14.38 -20.81 -79.79
N ASP A 658 -13.37 -21.14 -79.02
CA ASP A 658 -12.74 -20.30 -78.05
C ASP A 658 -11.19 -20.31 -78.14
N GLY A 659 -10.64 -21.13 -79.08
CA GLY A 659 -9.23 -21.25 -79.29
C GLY A 659 -8.79 -21.45 -80.68
N THR A 660 -7.76 -22.23 -80.89
CA THR A 660 -7.25 -22.67 -82.19
C THR A 660 -6.85 -24.13 -82.14
N ILE A 661 -7.15 -24.82 -83.23
CA ILE A 661 -6.73 -26.21 -83.36
C ILE A 661 -5.20 -26.25 -83.51
N ALA A 662 -4.54 -26.82 -82.56
CA ALA A 662 -3.07 -26.92 -82.51
C ALA A 662 -2.56 -28.17 -83.25
N ASN A 663 -3.40 -29.22 -83.32
CA ASN A 663 -2.99 -30.48 -83.93
C ASN A 663 -4.12 -31.18 -84.55
N TYR A 664 -3.84 -31.68 -85.76
CA TYR A 664 -4.70 -32.59 -86.54
C TYR A 664 -3.96 -33.93 -86.59
N ARG A 665 -4.59 -34.99 -86.08
CA ARG A 665 -4.05 -36.33 -86.06
C ARG A 665 -5.02 -37.27 -86.79
N TRP A 666 -4.50 -37.83 -87.83
CA TRP A 666 -5.21 -38.76 -88.66
C TRP A 666 -4.78 -40.19 -88.34
N ASN A 667 -5.69 -41.05 -88.02
CA ASN A 667 -5.42 -42.43 -87.66
C ASN A 667 -6.29 -43.40 -88.48
N GLU A 668 -5.72 -44.52 -88.78
CA GLU A 668 -6.49 -45.70 -89.20
C GLU A 668 -6.32 -46.77 -88.13
N GLY A 669 -7.42 -47.05 -87.43
CA GLY A 669 -7.33 -47.87 -86.22
C GLY A 669 -6.27 -47.32 -85.21
N ALA A 670 -5.30 -48.18 -84.91
CA ALA A 670 -4.22 -47.75 -84.01
C ALA A 670 -3.03 -47.05 -84.71
N THR A 671 -3.04 -47.07 -86.09
CA THR A 671 -1.93 -46.55 -86.90
C THR A 671 -2.11 -45.04 -87.14
N VAL A 672 -1.07 -44.26 -86.81
CA VAL A 672 -1.02 -42.83 -87.11
C VAL A 672 -0.62 -42.64 -88.58
N LEU A 673 -1.46 -42.01 -89.34
CA LEU A 673 -1.23 -41.71 -90.73
C LEU A 673 -0.51 -40.38 -90.94
N ALA A 674 -0.99 -39.37 -90.27
CA ALA A 674 -0.40 -38.04 -90.22
C ALA A 674 -0.71 -37.35 -88.88
N GLN A 675 0.15 -36.42 -88.47
CA GLN A 675 -0.06 -35.58 -87.31
C GLN A 675 0.68 -34.26 -87.47
N GLY A 676 0.09 -33.16 -87.00
CA GLY A 676 0.69 -31.83 -87.03
C GLY A 676 -0.33 -30.69 -87.07
N ALA A 677 0.16 -29.44 -87.17
CA ALA A 677 -0.69 -28.25 -87.30
C ALA A 677 -1.32 -28.05 -88.67
N SER A 678 -0.92 -28.84 -89.63
CA SER A 678 -1.48 -28.74 -90.98
C SER A 678 -2.89 -29.32 -91.04
N VAL A 679 -3.82 -28.54 -91.54
CA VAL A 679 -5.22 -28.95 -91.75
C VAL A 679 -5.40 -30.04 -92.80
N THR A 680 -4.38 -30.23 -93.61
CA THR A 680 -4.37 -31.24 -94.62
C THR A 680 -3.15 -32.16 -94.47
N ALA A 681 -3.35 -33.44 -94.90
CA ALA A 681 -2.25 -34.39 -94.91
C ALA A 681 -2.42 -35.27 -96.20
N ASN A 682 -1.29 -35.43 -96.93
CA ASN A 682 -1.25 -36.35 -98.00
C ASN A 682 -0.81 -37.72 -97.48
N VAL A 683 -1.65 -38.69 -97.58
CA VAL A 683 -1.47 -40.04 -97.12
C VAL A 683 -1.65 -41.04 -98.28
N ALA A 684 -0.75 -41.93 -98.30
CA ALA A 684 -0.88 -42.99 -99.24
C ALA A 684 -1.62 -44.17 -98.56
N PHE A 685 -2.67 -44.62 -99.18
CA PHE A 685 -3.50 -45.75 -98.72
C PHE A 685 -3.32 -46.94 -99.63
N ALA A 686 -3.30 -48.10 -99.05
CA ALA A 686 -3.29 -49.33 -99.81
C ALA A 686 -4.69 -49.53 -100.55
N VAL A 687 -4.74 -50.38 -101.54
CA VAL A 687 -6.03 -50.74 -102.18
C VAL A 687 -6.94 -51.35 -101.11
N GLY A 688 -8.12 -50.72 -100.86
CA GLY A 688 -9.12 -51.15 -99.91
C GLY A 688 -9.96 -49.99 -99.37
N VAL A 689 -10.85 -50.32 -98.45
CA VAL A 689 -11.63 -49.30 -97.71
C VAL A 689 -10.98 -49.01 -96.35
N HIS A 690 -10.65 -47.78 -96.17
CA HIS A 690 -10.02 -47.27 -94.97
C HIS A 690 -10.97 -46.37 -94.20
N THR A 691 -11.10 -46.61 -92.94
CA THR A 691 -11.79 -45.67 -92.01
C THR A 691 -10.75 -44.86 -91.24
N VAL A 692 -10.67 -43.63 -91.62
CA VAL A 692 -9.70 -42.72 -91.02
C VAL A 692 -10.37 -41.82 -90.00
N THR A 693 -9.83 -41.80 -88.83
CA THR A 693 -10.29 -40.93 -87.74
C THR A 693 -9.40 -39.71 -87.68
N LEU A 694 -9.98 -38.54 -87.84
CA LEU A 694 -9.36 -37.28 -87.48
C LEU A 694 -9.59 -37.04 -85.96
N THR A 695 -8.55 -36.86 -85.29
CA THR A 695 -8.61 -36.30 -83.92
C THR A 695 -7.98 -34.91 -83.99
N THR A 696 -8.77 -33.90 -83.70
CA THR A 696 -8.25 -32.53 -83.49
C THR A 696 -7.94 -32.32 -82.04
N THR A 697 -6.87 -31.65 -81.81
CA THR A 697 -6.45 -31.16 -80.45
C THR A 697 -6.30 -29.65 -80.53
N ASP A 698 -6.96 -28.95 -79.64
CA ASP A 698 -6.82 -27.48 -79.55
C ASP A 698 -5.53 -27.04 -78.87
N ASN A 699 -5.36 -25.73 -78.65
CA ASN A 699 -4.23 -25.15 -77.98
C ASN A 699 -4.19 -25.47 -76.47
N ASP A 700 -5.31 -25.91 -75.90
CA ASP A 700 -5.47 -26.21 -74.47
C ASP A 700 -5.54 -27.72 -74.20
N GLY A 701 -5.41 -28.54 -75.27
CA GLY A 701 -5.25 -29.98 -75.20
C GLY A 701 -6.54 -30.78 -75.21
N ALA A 702 -7.69 -30.14 -75.33
CA ALA A 702 -8.93 -30.87 -75.53
C ALA A 702 -8.99 -31.48 -76.91
N THR A 703 -9.70 -32.56 -77.02
CA THR A 703 -9.76 -33.32 -78.25
C THR A 703 -11.19 -33.63 -78.71
N SER A 704 -11.35 -33.68 -80.01
CA SER A 704 -12.57 -34.17 -80.63
C SER A 704 -12.20 -35.05 -81.83
N SER A 705 -13.06 -35.93 -82.19
CA SER A 705 -12.80 -36.84 -83.35
C SER A 705 -13.96 -36.89 -84.24
N ASP A 706 -13.63 -37.06 -85.53
CA ASP A 706 -14.56 -37.34 -86.58
C ASP A 706 -13.94 -38.36 -87.52
N THR A 707 -14.73 -38.97 -88.32
CA THR A 707 -14.25 -40.03 -89.20
C THR A 707 -14.61 -39.76 -90.71
N VAL A 708 -13.68 -40.14 -91.56
CA VAL A 708 -13.87 -40.11 -93.02
C VAL A 708 -13.52 -41.47 -93.58
N GLN A 709 -14.30 -41.90 -94.53
CA GLN A 709 -14.01 -43.13 -95.26
C GLN A 709 -13.20 -42.81 -96.51
N ILE A 710 -12.06 -43.46 -96.66
CA ILE A 710 -11.23 -43.38 -97.83
C ILE A 710 -11.32 -44.75 -98.57
N THR A 711 -11.80 -44.72 -99.78
CA THR A 711 -11.82 -45.91 -100.62
C THR A 711 -10.69 -45.77 -101.63
N VAL A 712 -9.64 -46.52 -101.41
CA VAL A 712 -8.52 -46.55 -102.35
C VAL A 712 -8.56 -47.81 -103.15
N ASN A 713 -8.55 -47.59 -104.43
CA ASN A 713 -8.43 -48.70 -105.36
C ASN A 713 -6.91 -49.04 -105.58
N ALA A 714 -5.99 -48.43 -104.97
CA ALA A 714 -4.57 -48.81 -104.70
C ALA A 714 -3.62 -47.68 -104.13
N PRO A 715 -2.52 -47.83 -103.41
CA PRO A 715 -1.88 -47.04 -102.27
C PRO A 715 -0.44 -46.47 -102.21
N PRO A 716 0.25 -45.84 -101.32
CA PRO A 716 1.17 -45.85 -100.14
C PRO A 716 1.92 -44.67 -99.28
N PRO A 717 2.99 -44.47 -98.35
CA PRO A 717 3.26 -43.87 -96.90
C PRO A 717 4.47 -42.89 -96.29
N PRO A 718 5.16 -42.55 -94.97
CA PRO A 718 5.22 -41.58 -93.68
C PRO A 718 6.47 -40.83 -92.83
N SER A 719 6.64 -39.88 -91.44
CA SER A 719 7.18 -39.51 -90.00
C SER A 719 8.21 -38.55 -89.16
N CYS A 720 8.47 -37.69 -87.83
CA CYS A 720 9.00 -37.28 -86.39
C CYS A 720 10.01 -36.21 -85.67
N SER A 721 10.27 -35.36 -84.26
CA SER A 721 10.58 -34.85 -82.86
C SER A 721 11.64 -33.87 -81.97
N TRP A 722 11.84 -33.04 -80.54
CA TRP A 722 12.49 -32.57 -79.11
C TRP A 722 13.40 -31.36 -78.41
N GLN A 723 13.62 -30.59 -77.02
CA GLN A 723 14.00 -30.38 -75.60
C GLN A 723 14.93 -29.23 -74.80
N LEU A 724 15.11 -28.53 -73.37
CA LEU A 724 15.45 -28.34 -71.91
C LEU A 724 16.39 -27.26 -71.17
N ASP A 725 16.35 -26.60 -69.62
CA ASP A 725 17.01 -26.41 -68.22
C ASP A 725 17.51 -25.13 -67.46
N GLY A 726 17.67 -24.83 -66.10
CA GLY A 726 17.70 -24.47 -64.74
C GLY A 726 18.65 -23.61 -63.75
N CYS A 727 18.44 -22.84 -62.52
CA CYS A 727 18.85 -22.67 -61.05
C CYS A 727 19.62 -21.49 -60.29
N PHE A 728 19.54 -20.88 -59.04
CA PHE A 728 19.65 -20.61 -57.56
C PHE A 728 20.43 -19.35 -56.94
N ALA A 729 20.18 -18.66 -55.84
CA ALA A 729 20.14 -18.32 -54.41
C ALA A 729 20.99 -17.15 -53.78
N ASP A 730 20.53 -15.94 -53.42
CA ASP A 730 20.65 -15.04 -52.26
C ASP A 730 19.26 -14.52 -51.95
N TYR A 731 18.95 -14.17 -50.68
CA TYR A 731 17.53 -14.09 -50.27
C TYR A 731 16.78 -12.94 -50.92
N ASN A 732 17.37 -11.83 -51.18
CA ASN A 732 16.84 -10.77 -52.03
C ASN A 732 17.57 -10.61 -53.33
N ASN A 733 18.68 -11.34 -53.51
CA ASN A 733 19.55 -11.39 -54.70
C ASN A 733 20.16 -10.04 -55.12
N ASP A 734 20.48 -9.19 -54.13
CA ASP A 734 21.12 -7.88 -54.39
C ASP A 734 22.64 -7.87 -54.19
N GLY A 735 23.23 -8.94 -53.65
CA GLY A 735 24.68 -9.16 -53.54
C GLY A 735 25.31 -8.57 -52.27
N GLY A 736 24.53 -8.27 -51.26
CA GLY A 736 25.01 -7.80 -49.95
C GLY A 736 24.26 -8.44 -48.78
N ILE A 737 24.92 -8.67 -47.62
CA ILE A 737 24.23 -9.14 -46.39
C ILE A 737 23.96 -7.92 -45.56
N ASP A 738 22.65 -7.50 -45.44
CA ASP A 738 22.22 -6.34 -44.67
C ASP A 738 20.85 -6.53 -43.97
N GLY A 739 20.24 -5.42 -43.48
CA GLY A 739 18.99 -5.46 -42.71
C GLY A 739 17.80 -6.06 -43.46
N ASP A 740 17.81 -6.05 -44.78
CA ASP A 740 16.69 -6.53 -45.57
C ASP A 740 16.74 -8.07 -45.71
N ASP A 741 17.95 -8.70 -45.61
CA ASP A 741 18.12 -10.16 -45.53
C ASP A 741 17.64 -10.71 -44.19
N VAL A 742 17.80 -9.95 -43.09
CA VAL A 742 17.23 -10.29 -41.77
C VAL A 742 15.71 -10.37 -41.84
N ILE A 743 15.09 -9.42 -42.52
CA ILE A 743 13.62 -9.43 -42.71
C ILE A 743 13.20 -10.66 -43.51
N GLY A 744 13.92 -10.96 -44.61
CA GLY A 744 13.70 -12.15 -45.41
C GLY A 744 13.86 -13.45 -44.63
N PHE A 745 14.88 -13.54 -43.76
CA PHE A 745 15.05 -14.69 -42.88
C PHE A 745 13.87 -14.87 -41.92
N PHE A 746 13.40 -13.81 -41.24
CA PHE A 746 12.26 -13.92 -40.34
C PHE A 746 10.93 -14.22 -41.06
N GLU A 747 10.74 -13.75 -42.29
CA GLU A 747 9.60 -14.12 -43.10
C GLU A 747 9.61 -15.62 -43.49
N ALA A 748 10.79 -16.20 -43.73
CA ALA A 748 10.93 -17.62 -44.02
C ALA A 748 10.84 -18.49 -42.76
N TRP A 749 11.37 -17.99 -41.62
CA TRP A 749 11.28 -18.64 -40.31
C TRP A 749 9.82 -18.76 -39.84
N ASP A 750 9.02 -17.70 -40.03
CA ASP A 750 7.60 -17.65 -39.60
C ASP A 750 6.69 -18.60 -40.42
N VAL A 751 7.12 -19.04 -41.59
CA VAL A 751 6.39 -19.99 -42.44
C VAL A 751 6.91 -21.43 -42.36
N GLY A 752 7.97 -21.71 -41.57
CA GLY A 752 8.49 -23.07 -41.37
C GLY A 752 9.10 -23.72 -42.64
N GLY A 753 9.64 -22.91 -43.54
CA GLY A 753 10.26 -23.40 -44.76
C GLY A 753 11.69 -23.93 -44.54
N GLU A 754 12.10 -24.97 -45.33
CA GLU A 754 13.41 -25.64 -45.25
C GLU A 754 14.62 -24.69 -45.38
N CYS A 755 14.40 -23.42 -45.70
CA CYS A 755 15.45 -22.39 -45.77
C CYS A 755 15.72 -21.68 -44.44
N GLY A 756 14.99 -21.97 -43.37
CA GLY A 756 15.18 -21.43 -42.05
C GLY A 756 16.08 -22.25 -41.13
N ASP A 757 16.47 -23.45 -41.51
CA ASP A 757 17.34 -24.36 -40.75
C ASP A 757 18.83 -24.01 -41.02
N VAL A 758 19.30 -23.06 -40.25
CA VAL A 758 20.68 -22.49 -40.43
C VAL A 758 21.75 -23.41 -39.82
N ASP A 759 21.41 -24.16 -38.80
CA ASP A 759 22.35 -25.09 -38.14
C ASP A 759 22.26 -26.51 -38.70
N SER A 760 21.35 -26.76 -39.65
CA SER A 760 21.13 -28.06 -40.29
C SER A 760 20.68 -29.15 -39.33
N SER A 761 19.95 -28.79 -38.26
CA SER A 761 19.44 -29.73 -37.24
C SER A 761 18.24 -30.52 -37.69
N GLY A 762 17.55 -30.07 -38.75
CA GLY A 762 16.37 -30.69 -39.35
C GLY A 762 15.03 -30.15 -38.81
N GLY A 763 15.03 -29.00 -38.20
CA GLY A 763 13.82 -28.27 -37.80
C GLY A 763 14.13 -26.78 -37.60
N VAL A 764 13.17 -25.91 -37.83
CA VAL A 764 13.33 -24.46 -37.67
C VAL A 764 12.91 -24.06 -36.27
N ASP A 765 13.90 -23.72 -35.43
CA ASP A 765 13.65 -23.34 -34.02
C ASP A 765 14.56 -22.19 -33.52
N GLY A 766 14.56 -21.96 -32.19
CA GLY A 766 15.28 -20.84 -31.61
C GLY A 766 16.81 -20.92 -31.72
N ASP A 767 17.36 -22.10 -31.95
CA ASP A 767 18.81 -22.30 -32.06
C ASP A 767 19.30 -21.86 -33.45
N ASP A 768 18.45 -21.91 -34.49
CA ASP A 768 18.70 -21.35 -35.83
C ASP A 768 18.85 -19.82 -35.81
N VAL A 769 18.03 -19.18 -34.97
CA VAL A 769 18.15 -17.71 -34.77
C VAL A 769 19.50 -17.36 -34.15
N ILE A 770 19.96 -18.17 -33.22
CA ILE A 770 21.23 -17.97 -32.58
C ILE A 770 22.39 -18.22 -33.58
N ALA A 771 22.29 -19.31 -34.34
CA ALA A 771 23.27 -19.66 -35.37
C ALA A 771 23.36 -18.60 -36.50
N PHE A 772 22.20 -18.04 -36.88
CA PHE A 772 22.12 -16.94 -37.84
C PHE A 772 22.86 -15.69 -37.33
N PHE A 773 22.58 -15.27 -36.06
CA PHE A 773 23.24 -14.09 -35.50
C PHE A 773 24.75 -14.33 -35.17
N GLU A 774 25.16 -15.53 -34.81
CA GLU A 774 26.56 -15.88 -34.65
C GLU A 774 27.32 -15.87 -35.99
N ALA A 775 26.65 -16.32 -37.08
CA ALA A 775 27.22 -16.23 -38.44
C ALA A 775 27.30 -14.76 -38.93
N TRP A 776 26.29 -13.95 -38.60
CA TRP A 776 26.28 -12.50 -38.87
C TRP A 776 27.43 -11.77 -38.17
N ASP A 777 27.61 -12.03 -36.85
CA ASP A 777 28.64 -11.33 -36.04
C ASP A 777 30.08 -11.76 -36.39
N THR A 778 30.24 -12.99 -36.90
CA THR A 778 31.56 -13.52 -37.31
C THR A 778 31.98 -13.13 -38.72
N ASN A 779 31.03 -12.82 -39.61
CA ASN A 779 31.34 -12.53 -41.03
C ASN A 779 31.23 -11.03 -41.39
N GLY A 780 30.70 -10.18 -40.51
CA GLY A 780 30.62 -8.72 -40.64
C GLY A 780 29.83 -8.26 -41.87
N ALA A 781 28.79 -7.45 -41.64
CA ALA A 781 28.02 -6.80 -42.70
C ALA A 781 28.97 -6.15 -43.73
N GLY A 782 28.95 -6.65 -44.96
CA GLY A 782 29.66 -5.99 -46.08
C GLY A 782 30.75 -6.79 -46.80
N GLN A 783 30.77 -8.13 -46.75
CA GLN A 783 31.63 -8.93 -47.64
C GLN A 783 30.82 -9.56 -48.75
N PRO A 784 31.22 -9.40 -50.03
CA PRO A 784 30.52 -10.05 -51.14
C PRO A 784 31.00 -11.49 -51.30
N GLY A 785 30.09 -12.41 -51.40
CA GLY A 785 30.24 -13.75 -51.95
C GLY A 785 30.26 -14.90 -50.97
N CYS A 786 29.14 -15.47 -50.72
CA CYS A 786 29.02 -16.91 -50.46
C CYS A 786 28.70 -17.63 -51.76
#